data_e1758f4a996dc682da004f9ea20e4725
#
_entry.id   e1758f4a996dc682da004f9ea20e4725
#
_cell.length_a   1.000
_cell.length_b   1.000
_cell.length_c   1.000
_cell.angle_alpha   90.00
_cell.angle_beta   90.00
_cell.angle_gamma   90.00
#
_symmetry.space_group_name_H-M   'P 1'
#
loop_
_entity.id
_entity.type
_entity.pdbx_description
1 polymer ?
#
loop_
_entity_poly.entity_id
_entity_poly.type
_entity_poly.pdbx_seq_one_letter_code
_entity_poly.pdbx_strand_id
1 'polypeptide(L)'
;MKNLFFTALFILVSVNTVAQLEKYPVFEGCESVDNEYLKNCFKTKVTDAVISAINLPDELIKDDFKGNVNVVFYIDREGKFNVLQVNSPYKEMKTEVIRVFNELPKVIPAKYNNHDIEMQFVLPITIPLNSSLESEPKIEELIVDESVKEENLGLIKSDSLQLLEHHSELNLPYTHQAYSNIERYFNRGSNSHTAVKPYTYTDIEKYVDLDAQKNALMKSKSTWFGKKLLNEHMVQVQGEDYWFTLDPIVDLQVGKDNSDIDYTYNNTRGIQFQGGLGKKLSFSTSFYESQGRFANYVNQYAESLAANNDAGGNPAIIPGRGIAKEFKKEAYDYPVAEGYLSYTPNKFLNLQFGHSKNFIGDGYRSMLLSQNASPYPFFKVNTSFWKIKYTNLWMWLRDVRPEVTEDGVFKQKFMATHYLSWNVTRKLNVGLFESVIWENSNDRGFDINYLNPIIFYRAIEFSTGSKGGNALVGLTAKYRFNDRISVYSQLLIDEFTTGQIAKGNGYWGNKSGFQIGAKFHDAFNVENLFLQAEYNTARPYTYSHKEPVLNYGHNNQSMAHLWGSNFNELVGIANYTKGRWYGTAKVVAGKKGFDLEGDTTSYGGDIYQDYDDRTDDFGVKIGQGNTTNIFVGDLQVGYLLNPATNLKLFGGVTYRNFNPESLSTKFEKTNVTWLNIGLRTDLFDWNFDF
;
A
#
# COMPACT_ATOMS: atom_id res chain seq x y z
N MET A 1 14.85 9.68 -36.52
CA MET A 1 14.29 9.03 -35.30
C MET A 1 13.32 9.90 -34.51
N LYS A 2 13.32 11.23 -34.59
CA LYS A 2 12.28 12.09 -33.96
C LYS A 2 10.84 11.81 -34.47
N ASN A 3 10.70 11.46 -35.74
CA ASN A 3 9.39 11.20 -36.34
C ASN A 3 8.80 9.81 -36.00
N LEU A 4 9.64 8.84 -35.58
CA LEU A 4 9.15 7.51 -35.23
C LEU A 4 8.48 7.47 -33.84
N PHE A 5 8.95 8.31 -32.91
CA PHE A 5 8.40 8.39 -31.55
C PHE A 5 7.02 9.08 -31.52
N PHE A 6 6.86 10.13 -32.32
CA PHE A 6 5.57 10.79 -32.51
C PHE A 6 4.57 9.93 -33.30
N THR A 7 5.03 9.15 -34.28
CA THR A 7 4.18 8.23 -35.03
C THR A 7 3.71 7.05 -34.20
N ALA A 8 4.56 6.52 -33.32
CA ALA A 8 4.17 5.46 -32.37
C ALA A 8 3.17 5.95 -31.30
N LEU A 9 3.28 7.20 -30.86
CA LEU A 9 2.32 7.81 -29.92
C LEU A 9 0.97 8.10 -30.63
N PHE A 10 0.96 8.47 -31.91
CA PHE A 10 -0.25 8.74 -32.67
C PHE A 10 -0.96 7.45 -33.13
N ILE A 11 -0.23 6.37 -33.37
CA ILE A 11 -0.82 5.05 -33.69
C ILE A 11 -1.50 4.44 -32.45
N LEU A 12 -1.04 4.75 -31.23
CA LEU A 12 -1.71 4.35 -29.99
C LEU A 12 -3.02 5.11 -29.71
N VAL A 13 -3.23 6.28 -30.33
CA VAL A 13 -4.44 7.09 -30.16
C VAL A 13 -5.53 6.80 -31.20
N SER A 14 -5.19 6.10 -32.30
CA SER A 14 -6.12 5.81 -33.38
C SER A 14 -6.78 4.43 -33.32
N VAL A 15 -6.66 3.71 -32.20
CA VAL A 15 -7.55 2.56 -31.97
C VAL A 15 -8.89 3.12 -31.53
N ASN A 16 -9.84 3.20 -32.45
CA ASN A 16 -11.23 3.44 -32.15
C ASN A 16 -11.71 2.38 -31.15
N THR A 17 -11.67 2.68 -29.87
CA THR A 17 -12.36 1.90 -28.85
C THR A 17 -13.83 2.20 -28.99
N VAL A 18 -14.50 1.43 -29.82
CA VAL A 18 -15.95 1.26 -29.70
C VAL A 18 -16.16 0.75 -28.29
N ALA A 19 -16.77 1.56 -27.43
CA ALA A 19 -17.19 1.14 -26.10
C ALA A 19 -18.16 -0.03 -26.28
N GLN A 20 -17.66 -1.25 -26.10
CA GLN A 20 -18.50 -2.44 -26.19
C GLN A 20 -19.28 -2.52 -24.89
N LEU A 21 -20.61 -2.38 -25.01
CA LEU A 21 -21.52 -2.51 -23.89
C LEU A 21 -21.39 -3.91 -23.27
N GLU A 22 -21.18 -3.96 -21.95
CA GLU A 22 -21.34 -5.19 -21.18
C GLU A 22 -22.80 -5.63 -21.29
N LYS A 23 -23.04 -6.87 -21.70
CA LYS A 23 -24.39 -7.43 -21.72
C LYS A 23 -24.57 -8.30 -20.48
N TYR A 24 -25.57 -7.96 -19.68
CA TYR A 24 -25.93 -8.76 -18.49
C TYR A 24 -26.45 -10.15 -18.88
N PRO A 25 -26.44 -11.13 -17.94
CA PRO A 25 -27.10 -12.41 -18.19
C PRO A 25 -28.58 -12.20 -18.49
N VAL A 26 -29.12 -13.05 -19.36
CA VAL A 26 -30.54 -12.98 -19.73
C VAL A 26 -31.27 -14.16 -19.16
N PHE A 27 -32.19 -13.91 -18.22
CA PHE A 27 -33.12 -14.90 -17.70
C PHE A 27 -34.34 -15.02 -18.62
N GLU A 28 -35.02 -16.16 -18.62
CA GLU A 28 -36.22 -16.39 -19.40
C GLU A 28 -37.26 -15.29 -19.14
N GLY A 29 -37.73 -14.66 -20.23
CA GLY A 29 -38.65 -13.52 -20.18
C GLY A 29 -37.95 -12.14 -20.13
N CYS A 30 -36.62 -12.06 -20.24
CA CYS A 30 -35.86 -10.80 -20.36
C CYS A 30 -35.21 -10.64 -21.76
N GLU A 31 -35.54 -11.47 -22.74
CA GLU A 31 -34.87 -11.53 -24.03
C GLU A 31 -35.06 -10.25 -24.89
N SER A 32 -36.21 -9.61 -24.71
CA SER A 32 -36.59 -8.40 -25.45
C SER A 32 -36.31 -7.10 -24.71
N VAL A 33 -35.66 -7.16 -23.55
CA VAL A 33 -35.39 -6.01 -22.72
C VAL A 33 -34.08 -5.34 -23.15
N ASP A 34 -34.11 -4.01 -23.29
CA ASP A 34 -32.92 -3.22 -23.64
C ASP A 34 -31.84 -3.39 -22.59
N ASN A 35 -30.58 -3.35 -23.03
CA ASN A 35 -29.42 -3.64 -22.19
C ASN A 35 -29.31 -2.76 -20.92
N GLU A 36 -29.85 -1.54 -20.97
CA GLU A 36 -29.92 -0.63 -19.84
C GLU A 36 -30.84 -1.15 -18.71
N TYR A 37 -31.94 -1.82 -19.07
CA TYR A 37 -32.92 -2.36 -18.10
C TYR A 37 -32.72 -3.85 -17.84
N LEU A 38 -31.86 -4.51 -18.59
CA LEU A 38 -31.63 -5.96 -18.50
C LEU A 38 -31.20 -6.43 -17.12
N LYS A 39 -30.36 -5.62 -16.45
CA LYS A 39 -29.90 -5.89 -15.07
C LYS A 39 -31.07 -6.00 -14.09
N ASN A 40 -32.02 -5.07 -14.18
CA ASN A 40 -33.17 -5.05 -13.28
C ASN A 40 -34.13 -6.20 -13.61
N CYS A 41 -34.39 -6.46 -14.89
CA CYS A 41 -35.20 -7.59 -15.32
C CYS A 41 -34.61 -8.92 -14.80
N PHE A 42 -33.34 -9.15 -15.06
CA PHE A 42 -32.63 -10.33 -14.61
C PHE A 42 -32.75 -10.50 -13.09
N LYS A 43 -32.46 -9.45 -12.31
CA LYS A 43 -32.53 -9.48 -10.84
C LYS A 43 -33.93 -9.81 -10.35
N THR A 44 -34.96 -9.19 -10.91
CA THR A 44 -36.37 -9.45 -10.53
C THR A 44 -36.74 -10.89 -10.84
N LYS A 45 -36.48 -11.40 -12.05
CA LYS A 45 -36.82 -12.76 -12.45
C LYS A 45 -36.11 -13.83 -11.63
N VAL A 46 -34.83 -13.65 -11.31
CA VAL A 46 -34.08 -14.57 -10.44
C VAL A 46 -34.66 -14.53 -9.02
N THR A 47 -34.99 -13.34 -8.51
CA THR A 47 -35.61 -13.18 -7.17
C THR A 47 -36.94 -13.94 -7.11
N ASP A 48 -37.83 -13.72 -8.10
CA ASP A 48 -39.15 -14.37 -8.16
C ASP A 48 -39.02 -15.89 -8.25
N ALA A 49 -38.11 -16.39 -9.10
CA ALA A 49 -37.86 -17.82 -9.26
C ALA A 49 -37.35 -18.45 -7.95
N VAL A 50 -36.44 -17.79 -7.25
CA VAL A 50 -35.90 -18.26 -5.96
C VAL A 50 -37.00 -18.25 -4.88
N ILE A 51 -37.74 -17.15 -4.74
CA ILE A 51 -38.81 -17.02 -3.75
C ILE A 51 -39.92 -18.07 -3.97
N SER A 52 -40.24 -18.35 -5.21
CA SER A 52 -41.29 -19.35 -5.57
C SER A 52 -40.87 -20.79 -5.32
N ALA A 53 -39.56 -21.08 -5.33
CA ALA A 53 -39.01 -22.41 -5.23
C ALA A 53 -38.49 -22.78 -3.82
N ILE A 54 -38.33 -21.77 -2.94
CA ILE A 54 -37.73 -21.95 -1.62
C ILE A 54 -38.77 -22.42 -0.60
N ASN A 55 -38.44 -23.47 0.15
CA ASN A 55 -39.22 -23.94 1.29
C ASN A 55 -38.52 -23.47 2.57
N LEU A 56 -39.26 -22.71 3.40
CA LEU A 56 -38.70 -22.25 4.66
C LEU A 56 -38.54 -23.42 5.63
N PRO A 57 -37.36 -23.65 6.20
CA PRO A 57 -37.15 -24.70 7.20
C PRO A 57 -38.02 -24.49 8.45
N ASP A 58 -38.50 -25.61 9.03
CA ASP A 58 -39.35 -25.59 10.23
C ASP A 58 -38.73 -24.86 11.42
N GLU A 59 -37.40 -24.90 11.58
CA GLU A 59 -36.70 -24.22 12.67
C GLU A 59 -36.82 -22.70 12.52
N LEU A 60 -36.73 -22.19 11.31
CA LEU A 60 -36.83 -20.77 10.99
C LEU A 60 -38.25 -20.24 11.19
N ILE A 61 -39.24 -21.09 10.92
CA ILE A 61 -40.67 -20.80 11.17
C ILE A 61 -40.96 -20.77 12.66
N LYS A 62 -40.43 -21.73 13.42
CA LYS A 62 -40.61 -21.82 14.88
C LYS A 62 -40.02 -20.64 15.63
N ASP A 63 -38.90 -20.12 15.14
CA ASP A 63 -38.19 -18.97 15.74
C ASP A 63 -38.76 -17.61 15.31
N ASP A 64 -39.85 -17.58 14.49
CA ASP A 64 -40.44 -16.37 13.90
C ASP A 64 -39.37 -15.43 13.31
N PHE A 65 -38.40 -16.03 12.61
CA PHE A 65 -37.25 -15.27 12.07
C PHE A 65 -37.71 -14.24 11.06
N LYS A 66 -37.27 -12.97 11.25
CA LYS A 66 -37.49 -11.85 10.34
C LYS A 66 -36.15 -11.20 9.97
N GLY A 67 -35.82 -11.21 8.70
CA GLY A 67 -34.54 -10.66 8.26
C GLY A 67 -34.16 -11.06 6.83
N ASN A 68 -32.92 -10.72 6.43
CA ASN A 68 -32.44 -11.04 5.10
C ASN A 68 -31.42 -12.19 5.15
N VAL A 69 -31.61 -13.17 4.25
CA VAL A 69 -30.62 -14.19 3.91
C VAL A 69 -29.90 -13.74 2.64
N ASN A 70 -28.64 -13.36 2.74
CA ASN A 70 -27.85 -12.91 1.60
C ASN A 70 -27.17 -14.09 0.91
N VAL A 71 -27.46 -14.27 -0.37
CA VAL A 71 -26.87 -15.31 -1.21
C VAL A 71 -25.90 -14.68 -2.19
N VAL A 72 -24.63 -15.10 -2.10
CA VAL A 72 -23.60 -14.74 -3.09
C VAL A 72 -23.46 -15.89 -4.06
N PHE A 73 -23.67 -15.62 -5.35
CA PHE A 73 -23.58 -16.62 -6.40
C PHE A 73 -22.96 -16.03 -7.67
N TYR A 74 -22.51 -16.88 -8.57
CA TYR A 74 -22.08 -16.46 -9.89
C TYR A 74 -22.76 -17.32 -10.96
N ILE A 75 -22.86 -16.73 -12.16
CA ILE A 75 -23.28 -17.43 -13.36
C ILE A 75 -22.00 -17.72 -14.16
N ASP A 76 -21.81 -19.01 -14.46
CA ASP A 76 -20.67 -19.43 -15.27
C ASP A 76 -20.89 -19.15 -16.77
N ARG A 77 -19.89 -19.51 -17.58
CA ARG A 77 -19.93 -19.28 -19.03
C ARG A 77 -20.93 -20.16 -19.76
N GLU A 78 -21.40 -21.23 -19.13
CA GLU A 78 -22.45 -22.11 -19.62
C GLU A 78 -23.85 -21.70 -19.16
N GLY A 79 -23.96 -20.57 -18.44
CA GLY A 79 -25.21 -20.02 -17.91
C GLY A 79 -25.77 -20.71 -16.69
N LYS A 80 -24.97 -21.51 -15.97
CA LYS A 80 -25.36 -22.21 -14.76
C LYS A 80 -25.12 -21.35 -13.52
N PHE A 81 -26.05 -21.43 -12.56
CA PHE A 81 -25.91 -20.77 -11.25
C PHE A 81 -25.02 -21.58 -10.33
N ASN A 82 -24.07 -20.94 -9.68
CA ASN A 82 -23.14 -21.54 -8.72
C ASN A 82 -23.11 -20.70 -7.44
N VAL A 83 -23.60 -21.26 -6.34
CA VAL A 83 -23.62 -20.57 -5.03
C VAL A 83 -22.23 -20.56 -4.41
N LEU A 84 -21.72 -19.38 -4.08
CA LEU A 84 -20.45 -19.20 -3.39
C LEU A 84 -20.61 -19.14 -1.87
N GLN A 85 -21.66 -18.45 -1.41
CA GLN A 85 -21.89 -18.25 0.02
C GLN A 85 -23.36 -17.97 0.28
N VAL A 86 -23.87 -18.55 1.39
CA VAL A 86 -25.18 -18.21 1.94
C VAL A 86 -25.00 -17.70 3.36
N ASN A 87 -25.34 -16.45 3.59
CA ASN A 87 -25.29 -15.85 4.92
C ASN A 87 -26.62 -16.04 5.64
N SER A 88 -26.71 -17.12 6.42
CA SER A 88 -27.87 -17.46 7.26
C SER A 88 -27.38 -18.06 8.58
N PRO A 89 -27.99 -17.74 9.70
CA PRO A 89 -27.72 -18.41 10.98
C PRO A 89 -28.19 -19.89 11.01
N TYR A 90 -29.14 -20.27 10.14
CA TYR A 90 -29.73 -21.60 10.08
C TYR A 90 -29.03 -22.45 9.01
N LYS A 91 -28.53 -23.61 9.40
CA LYS A 91 -27.82 -24.53 8.52
C LYS A 91 -28.74 -25.10 7.44
N GLU A 92 -29.99 -25.44 7.82
CA GLU A 92 -31.03 -25.98 6.96
C GLU A 92 -31.38 -24.96 5.85
N MET A 93 -31.43 -23.68 6.16
CA MET A 93 -31.68 -22.61 5.20
C MET A 93 -30.56 -22.51 4.18
N LYS A 94 -29.31 -22.74 4.58
CA LYS A 94 -28.16 -22.75 3.64
C LYS A 94 -28.29 -23.91 2.66
N THR A 95 -28.68 -25.09 3.15
CA THR A 95 -28.88 -26.27 2.31
C THR A 95 -30.02 -26.07 1.33
N GLU A 96 -31.12 -25.47 1.77
CA GLU A 96 -32.31 -25.22 0.94
C GLU A 96 -31.99 -24.19 -0.17
N VAL A 97 -31.30 -23.10 0.16
CA VAL A 97 -30.88 -22.12 -0.84
C VAL A 97 -29.99 -22.76 -1.91
N ILE A 98 -29.00 -23.57 -1.52
CA ILE A 98 -28.14 -24.29 -2.46
C ILE A 98 -28.96 -25.22 -3.37
N ARG A 99 -29.96 -25.95 -2.81
CA ARG A 99 -30.86 -26.80 -3.58
C ARG A 99 -31.58 -25.96 -4.66
N VAL A 100 -32.23 -24.87 -4.25
CA VAL A 100 -32.99 -24.01 -5.17
C VAL A 100 -32.13 -23.48 -6.29
N PHE A 101 -30.94 -22.95 -5.99
CA PHE A 101 -30.03 -22.40 -7.00
C PHE A 101 -29.52 -23.47 -7.98
N ASN A 102 -29.36 -24.72 -7.53
CA ASN A 102 -28.97 -25.82 -8.42
C ASN A 102 -30.12 -26.27 -9.36
N GLU A 103 -31.37 -25.99 -9.00
CA GLU A 103 -32.55 -26.32 -9.76
C GLU A 103 -33.00 -25.19 -10.71
N LEU A 104 -32.41 -23.97 -10.59
CA LEU A 104 -32.74 -22.88 -11.48
C LEU A 104 -32.39 -23.22 -12.96
N PRO A 105 -33.23 -22.79 -13.92
CA PRO A 105 -32.94 -22.98 -15.34
C PRO A 105 -31.65 -22.25 -15.73
N LYS A 106 -30.96 -22.80 -16.72
CA LYS A 106 -29.79 -22.12 -17.32
C LYS A 106 -30.23 -20.81 -17.98
N VAL A 107 -29.38 -19.80 -17.87
CA VAL A 107 -29.56 -18.48 -18.45
C VAL A 107 -28.56 -18.23 -19.59
N ILE A 108 -28.82 -17.28 -20.45
CA ILE A 108 -27.79 -16.81 -21.37
C ILE A 108 -26.74 -16.06 -20.55
N PRO A 109 -25.45 -16.45 -20.60
CA PRO A 109 -24.42 -15.85 -19.76
C PRO A 109 -24.16 -14.38 -20.15
N ALA A 110 -23.51 -13.66 -19.23
CA ALA A 110 -23.06 -12.31 -19.50
C ALA A 110 -22.03 -12.29 -20.63
N LYS A 111 -22.07 -11.24 -21.47
CA LYS A 111 -21.12 -11.09 -22.57
C LYS A 111 -20.28 -9.83 -22.42
N TYR A 112 -18.98 -9.99 -22.66
CA TYR A 112 -18.02 -8.91 -22.78
C TYR A 112 -17.13 -9.14 -24.00
N ASN A 113 -17.03 -8.16 -24.88
CA ASN A 113 -16.34 -8.29 -26.18
C ASN A 113 -16.83 -9.53 -26.98
N ASN A 114 -18.13 -9.77 -26.94
CA ASN A 114 -18.78 -10.91 -27.61
C ASN A 114 -18.35 -12.30 -27.10
N HIS A 115 -17.63 -12.40 -25.98
CA HIS A 115 -17.29 -13.64 -25.30
C HIS A 115 -18.12 -13.82 -24.04
N ASP A 116 -18.55 -15.04 -23.78
CA ASP A 116 -19.27 -15.39 -22.57
C ASP A 116 -18.34 -15.29 -21.35
N ILE A 117 -18.81 -14.59 -20.30
CA ILE A 117 -18.04 -14.35 -19.09
C ILE A 117 -18.79 -14.81 -17.84
N GLU A 118 -18.03 -15.10 -16.79
CA GLU A 118 -18.58 -15.35 -15.47
C GLU A 118 -18.96 -14.02 -14.81
N MET A 119 -20.14 -13.97 -14.15
CA MET A 119 -20.61 -12.78 -13.48
C MET A 119 -21.17 -13.11 -12.10
N GLN A 120 -20.72 -12.38 -11.07
CA GLN A 120 -21.11 -12.59 -9.68
C GLN A 120 -22.22 -11.62 -9.27
N PHE A 121 -23.14 -12.15 -8.41
CA PHE A 121 -24.30 -11.43 -7.90
C PHE A 121 -24.48 -11.65 -6.40
N VAL A 122 -25.18 -10.71 -5.77
CA VAL A 122 -25.68 -10.85 -4.40
C VAL A 122 -27.20 -10.71 -4.43
N LEU A 123 -27.90 -11.71 -3.90
CA LEU A 123 -29.36 -11.73 -3.79
C LEU A 123 -29.76 -11.74 -2.31
N PRO A 124 -30.38 -10.67 -1.78
CA PRO A 124 -31.02 -10.71 -0.49
C PRO A 124 -32.40 -11.37 -0.60
N ILE A 125 -32.64 -12.42 0.19
CA ILE A 125 -33.94 -13.08 0.37
C ILE A 125 -34.53 -12.60 1.69
N THR A 126 -35.58 -11.80 1.62
CA THR A 126 -36.25 -11.23 2.80
C THR A 126 -37.24 -12.22 3.36
N ILE A 127 -37.21 -12.46 4.65
CA ILE A 127 -38.16 -13.36 5.38
C ILE A 127 -38.97 -12.49 6.35
N PRO A 128 -40.31 -12.59 6.38
CA PRO A 128 -41.14 -13.50 5.60
C PRO A 128 -41.17 -13.23 4.11
N LEU A 129 -41.35 -14.31 3.32
CA LEU A 129 -41.32 -14.20 1.86
C LEU A 129 -42.57 -13.42 1.40
N ASN A 130 -42.36 -12.23 0.83
CA ASN A 130 -43.39 -11.48 0.16
C ASN A 130 -43.22 -11.69 -1.35
N SER A 131 -44.20 -12.33 -1.99
CA SER A 131 -44.25 -12.35 -3.46
C SER A 131 -44.54 -10.91 -3.96
N SER A 132 -43.67 -10.37 -4.75
CA SER A 132 -43.83 -9.05 -5.38
C SER A 132 -44.82 -9.08 -6.54
N LEU A 133 -46.04 -9.57 -6.29
CA LEU A 133 -47.13 -9.57 -7.28
C LEU A 133 -48.15 -8.47 -6.95
N GLU A 134 -47.75 -7.25 -6.80
CA GLU A 134 -48.58 -6.04 -6.93
C GLU A 134 -47.76 -4.77 -6.75
N SER A 135 -47.14 -4.33 -7.84
CA SER A 135 -47.06 -2.91 -8.27
C SER A 135 -46.14 -2.80 -9.48
N GLU A 136 -46.74 -2.42 -10.63
CA GLU A 136 -45.96 -1.92 -11.75
C GLU A 136 -45.09 -0.75 -11.29
N PRO A 137 -43.77 -0.77 -11.56
CA PRO A 137 -42.95 0.39 -11.25
C PRO A 137 -43.26 1.48 -12.26
N LYS A 138 -43.95 2.52 -11.83
CA LYS A 138 -43.94 3.81 -12.52
C LYS A 138 -42.50 4.29 -12.59
N ILE A 139 -42.04 4.54 -13.80
CA ILE A 139 -40.77 5.23 -14.08
C ILE A 139 -40.94 6.66 -13.58
N GLU A 140 -40.51 6.93 -12.36
CA GLU A 140 -40.17 8.27 -11.90
C GLU A 140 -38.64 8.34 -11.84
N GLU A 141 -38.09 9.38 -12.47
CA GLU A 141 -36.68 9.75 -12.27
C GLU A 141 -36.39 9.78 -10.77
N LEU A 142 -35.59 8.85 -10.32
CA LEU A 142 -35.09 8.83 -8.95
C LEU A 142 -34.15 10.02 -8.74
N ILE A 143 -34.74 11.16 -8.41
CA ILE A 143 -34.10 12.08 -7.46
C ILE A 143 -33.98 11.25 -6.20
N VAL A 144 -32.76 10.84 -5.88
CA VAL A 144 -32.44 10.10 -4.64
C VAL A 144 -32.72 11.07 -3.50
N ASP A 145 -33.89 10.97 -2.92
CA ASP A 145 -34.21 11.59 -1.65
C ASP A 145 -33.42 10.81 -0.57
N GLU A 146 -32.38 11.44 -0.06
CA GLU A 146 -31.50 10.87 0.97
C GLU A 146 -32.25 10.55 2.28
N SER A 147 -33.49 11.03 2.45
CA SER A 147 -34.28 10.86 3.69
C SER A 147 -34.86 9.46 3.88
N VAL A 148 -35.07 8.67 2.82
CA VAL A 148 -35.69 7.32 2.91
C VAL A 148 -34.71 6.22 3.31
N LYS A 149 -33.40 6.48 3.29
CA LYS A 149 -32.38 5.53 3.76
C LYS A 149 -32.14 5.59 5.27
N GLU A 150 -32.60 6.62 5.95
CA GLU A 150 -32.30 6.84 7.36
C GLU A 150 -33.28 6.09 8.32
N GLU A 151 -34.51 5.82 7.92
CA GLU A 151 -35.49 5.14 8.80
C GLU A 151 -35.20 3.66 9.04
N ASN A 152 -34.44 2.98 8.19
CA ASN A 152 -34.12 1.56 8.36
C ASN A 152 -32.81 1.26 9.09
N LEU A 153 -32.02 2.28 9.46
CA LEU A 153 -30.80 2.12 10.25
C LEU A 153 -31.03 2.06 11.77
N GLY A 154 -32.23 2.39 12.25
CA GLY A 154 -32.56 2.42 13.67
C GLY A 154 -32.96 1.10 14.31
N LEU A 155 -33.07 -0.02 13.57
CA LEU A 155 -33.66 -1.28 14.10
C LEU A 155 -32.79 -2.52 13.93
N ILE A 156 -31.49 -2.42 13.67
CA ILE A 156 -30.59 -3.58 13.70
C ILE A 156 -29.84 -3.61 15.04
N LYS A 157 -30.53 -4.04 16.09
CA LYS A 157 -29.89 -4.70 17.23
C LYS A 157 -29.63 -6.16 16.83
N SER A 158 -28.59 -6.38 16.07
CA SER A 158 -28.02 -7.70 15.88
C SER A 158 -26.60 -7.70 16.47
N ASP A 159 -26.23 -8.77 17.15
CA ASP A 159 -24.94 -8.96 17.84
C ASP A 159 -23.70 -8.96 16.95
N SER A 160 -23.81 -8.59 15.68
CA SER A 160 -22.70 -8.27 14.77
C SER A 160 -22.72 -6.79 14.45
N LEU A 161 -22.10 -5.98 15.29
CA LEU A 161 -21.86 -4.56 15.00
C LEU A 161 -21.04 -4.44 13.71
N GLN A 162 -21.64 -3.87 12.67
CA GLN A 162 -20.89 -3.34 11.54
C GLN A 162 -20.02 -2.20 12.08
N LEU A 163 -18.70 -2.35 11.97
CA LEU A 163 -17.78 -1.33 12.45
C LEU A 163 -17.69 -0.22 11.40
N LEU A 164 -18.19 0.96 11.72
CA LEU A 164 -18.08 2.13 10.83
C LEU A 164 -16.64 2.45 10.44
N GLU A 165 -15.65 2.01 11.24
CA GLU A 165 -14.23 2.09 10.91
C GLU A 165 -13.90 1.44 9.56
N HIS A 166 -14.39 0.23 9.31
CA HIS A 166 -14.11 -0.51 8.07
C HIS A 166 -14.86 0.05 6.85
N HIS A 167 -15.83 0.93 7.05
CA HIS A 167 -16.58 1.64 6.01
C HIS A 167 -16.18 3.12 5.92
N SER A 168 -15.01 3.48 6.41
CA SER A 168 -14.51 4.85 6.48
C SER A 168 -13.41 5.13 5.46
N GLU A 169 -13.08 6.40 5.33
CA GLU A 169 -11.97 6.89 4.51
C GLU A 169 -10.61 6.85 5.25
N LEU A 170 -10.52 6.10 6.34
CA LEU A 170 -9.23 5.85 6.98
C LEU A 170 -8.32 4.99 6.12
N ASN A 171 -7.05 5.25 6.21
CA ASN A 171 -6.02 4.41 5.61
C ASN A 171 -5.80 3.15 6.44
N LEU A 172 -5.77 2.00 5.79
CA LEU A 172 -5.23 0.80 6.40
C LEU A 172 -3.73 1.01 6.71
N PRO A 173 -3.26 0.81 7.93
CA PRO A 173 -1.83 0.90 8.26
C PRO A 173 -0.98 0.05 7.31
N TYR A 174 0.06 0.67 6.73
CA TYR A 174 0.85 0.00 5.71
C TYR A 174 1.95 -0.84 6.33
N THR A 175 1.72 -2.14 6.43
CA THR A 175 2.75 -3.14 6.64
C THR A 175 2.74 -4.13 5.47
N HIS A 176 3.91 -4.61 5.07
CA HIS A 176 4.03 -5.52 3.94
C HIS A 176 3.23 -6.81 4.17
N GLN A 177 3.24 -7.33 5.41
CA GLN A 177 2.49 -8.52 5.78
C GLN A 177 0.97 -8.32 5.66
N ALA A 178 0.41 -7.23 6.20
CA ALA A 178 -1.02 -6.96 6.12
C ALA A 178 -1.48 -6.80 4.67
N TYR A 179 -0.69 -6.08 3.87
CA TYR A 179 -1.00 -5.85 2.45
C TYR A 179 -0.91 -7.12 1.60
N SER A 180 0.05 -8.00 1.85
CA SER A 180 0.14 -9.29 1.14
C SER A 180 -1.11 -10.15 1.35
N ASN A 181 -1.73 -10.09 2.54
CA ASN A 181 -2.97 -10.80 2.84
C ASN A 181 -4.19 -10.20 2.12
N ILE A 182 -4.22 -8.89 1.92
CA ILE A 182 -5.34 -8.17 1.28
C ILE A 182 -5.21 -8.18 -0.24
N GLU A 183 -4.04 -7.99 -0.79
CA GLU A 183 -3.81 -7.90 -2.23
C GLU A 183 -4.21 -9.17 -2.99
N ARG A 184 -4.29 -10.33 -2.31
CA ARG A 184 -4.84 -11.56 -2.90
C ARG A 184 -6.28 -11.39 -3.41
N TYR A 185 -7.08 -10.57 -2.73
CA TYR A 185 -8.47 -10.31 -3.12
C TYR A 185 -8.55 -9.34 -4.30
N PHE A 186 -7.63 -8.38 -4.38
CA PHE A 186 -7.55 -7.46 -5.50
C PHE A 186 -7.17 -8.14 -6.82
N ASN A 187 -6.52 -9.29 -6.77
CA ASN A 187 -6.16 -10.06 -7.94
C ASN A 187 -7.33 -10.93 -8.46
N ARG A 188 -8.45 -11.02 -7.74
CA ARG A 188 -9.61 -11.79 -8.18
C ARG A 188 -10.51 -10.98 -9.09
N GLY A 189 -10.78 -11.50 -10.29
CA GLY A 189 -11.73 -10.91 -11.24
C GLY A 189 -11.15 -9.84 -12.15
N SER A 190 -10.85 -8.64 -11.67
CA SER A 190 -10.35 -7.53 -12.48
C SER A 190 -9.11 -6.88 -11.89
N ASN A 191 -8.39 -6.11 -12.69
CA ASN A 191 -7.27 -5.34 -12.21
C ASN A 191 -7.75 -4.19 -11.31
N SER A 192 -7.01 -3.93 -10.25
CA SER A 192 -7.21 -2.83 -9.32
C SER A 192 -5.99 -1.92 -9.29
N HIS A 193 -6.18 -0.68 -8.85
CA HIS A 193 -5.11 0.31 -8.72
C HIS A 193 -4.32 0.08 -7.42
N THR A 194 -3.39 -0.87 -7.43
CA THR A 194 -2.66 -1.32 -6.23
C THR A 194 -1.36 -0.57 -5.96
N ALA A 195 -0.89 0.24 -6.90
CA ALA A 195 0.42 0.88 -6.76
C ALA A 195 0.45 1.97 -5.68
N VAL A 196 -0.61 2.76 -5.50
CA VAL A 196 -0.64 3.85 -4.50
C VAL A 196 -1.10 3.33 -3.15
N LYS A 197 -0.26 3.48 -2.14
CA LYS A 197 -0.51 3.06 -0.76
C LYS A 197 -0.26 4.23 0.21
N PRO A 198 -0.90 4.23 1.39
CA PRO A 198 -1.86 3.27 1.92
C PRO A 198 -3.22 3.32 1.20
N TYR A 199 -3.94 2.16 1.22
CA TYR A 199 -5.33 2.06 0.75
C TYR A 199 -6.29 2.59 1.80
N THR A 200 -7.39 3.23 1.39
CA THR A 200 -8.50 3.51 2.30
C THR A 200 -9.33 2.26 2.55
N TYR A 201 -10.03 2.19 3.68
CA TYR A 201 -10.94 1.07 3.94
C TYR A 201 -12.05 0.98 2.89
N THR A 202 -12.56 2.10 2.40
CA THR A 202 -13.54 2.13 1.29
C THR A 202 -12.99 1.60 -0.04
N ASP A 203 -11.68 1.69 -0.28
CA ASP A 203 -11.06 1.02 -1.43
C ASP A 203 -10.96 -0.50 -1.24
N ILE A 204 -10.79 -0.97 -0.01
CA ILE A 204 -10.62 -2.39 0.34
C ILE A 204 -11.97 -3.11 0.39
N GLU A 205 -13.00 -2.49 0.98
CA GLU A 205 -14.33 -3.11 1.16
C GLU A 205 -14.99 -3.56 -0.15
N LYS A 206 -14.57 -2.99 -1.28
CA LYS A 206 -15.02 -3.40 -2.62
C LYS A 206 -14.60 -4.83 -2.98
N TYR A 207 -13.60 -5.38 -2.30
CA TYR A 207 -12.95 -6.66 -2.62
C TYR A 207 -13.01 -7.66 -1.47
N VAL A 208 -13.11 -7.18 -0.23
CA VAL A 208 -13.04 -8.03 0.97
C VAL A 208 -13.89 -7.45 2.10
N ASP A 209 -14.61 -8.33 2.76
CA ASP A 209 -15.35 -8.01 3.99
C ASP A 209 -14.39 -8.12 5.19
N LEU A 210 -13.90 -6.96 5.65
CA LEU A 210 -12.97 -6.88 6.77
C LEU A 210 -13.67 -7.20 8.12
N ASP A 211 -14.97 -6.89 8.25
CA ASP A 211 -15.74 -7.21 9.45
C ASP A 211 -15.88 -8.73 9.60
N ALA A 212 -16.21 -9.42 8.51
CA ALA A 212 -16.28 -10.89 8.53
C ALA A 212 -14.91 -11.51 8.86
N GLN A 213 -13.80 -10.96 8.33
CA GLN A 213 -12.45 -11.44 8.66
C GLN A 213 -12.12 -11.22 10.15
N LYS A 214 -12.40 -10.02 10.67
CA LYS A 214 -12.21 -9.71 12.10
C LYS A 214 -13.04 -10.62 12.98
N ASN A 215 -14.34 -10.80 12.67
CA ASN A 215 -15.25 -11.65 13.41
C ASN A 215 -14.81 -13.11 13.43
N ALA A 216 -14.28 -13.65 12.32
CA ALA A 216 -13.73 -15.01 12.26
C ALA A 216 -12.50 -15.21 13.18
N LEU A 217 -11.82 -14.13 13.55
CA LEU A 217 -10.67 -14.17 14.46
C LEU A 217 -11.05 -13.93 15.93
N MET A 218 -12.27 -13.51 16.23
CA MET A 218 -12.68 -13.22 17.61
C MET A 218 -12.64 -14.45 18.51
N LYS A 219 -12.28 -14.24 19.77
CA LYS A 219 -12.29 -15.27 20.82
C LYS A 219 -13.41 -15.01 21.81
N SER A 220 -14.14 -16.07 22.19
CA SER A 220 -15.14 -15.96 23.25
C SER A 220 -14.47 -15.56 24.57
N LYS A 221 -14.82 -14.40 25.11
CA LYS A 221 -14.36 -13.86 26.38
C LYS A 221 -15.50 -13.20 27.14
N SER A 222 -15.62 -13.53 28.42
CA SER A 222 -16.66 -12.98 29.30
C SER A 222 -16.19 -11.73 30.06
N THR A 223 -14.88 -11.65 30.37
CA THR A 223 -14.34 -10.55 31.17
C THR A 223 -14.05 -9.33 30.31
N TRP A 224 -14.27 -8.14 30.85
CA TRP A 224 -13.95 -6.88 30.19
C TRP A 224 -12.48 -6.81 29.72
N PHE A 225 -11.55 -7.15 30.60
CA PHE A 225 -10.13 -7.16 30.28
C PHE A 225 -9.78 -8.15 29.15
N GLY A 226 -10.39 -9.35 29.19
CA GLY A 226 -10.18 -10.35 28.13
C GLY A 226 -10.73 -9.91 26.77
N LYS A 227 -11.87 -9.19 26.72
CA LYS A 227 -12.41 -8.61 25.50
C LYS A 227 -11.47 -7.52 24.94
N LYS A 228 -11.05 -6.56 25.78
CA LYS A 228 -10.16 -5.46 25.36
C LYS A 228 -8.78 -5.93 24.92
N LEU A 229 -8.20 -6.90 25.62
CA LEU A 229 -6.88 -7.44 25.26
C LEU A 229 -6.89 -8.28 23.97
N LEU A 230 -8.00 -8.98 23.68
CA LEU A 230 -7.99 -10.03 22.65
C LEU A 230 -8.89 -9.78 21.45
N ASN A 231 -9.82 -8.83 21.49
CA ASN A 231 -10.86 -8.70 20.46
C ASN A 231 -11.20 -7.26 20.08
N GLU A 232 -11.14 -6.31 21.02
CA GLU A 232 -11.78 -5.00 20.89
C GLU A 232 -10.79 -3.86 21.06
N HIS A 233 -11.15 -2.68 20.56
CA HIS A 233 -10.49 -1.43 20.90
C HIS A 233 -10.56 -1.12 22.39
N MET A 234 -9.57 -0.42 22.93
CA MET A 234 -9.58 -0.02 24.34
C MET A 234 -10.79 0.86 24.64
N VAL A 235 -10.98 1.90 23.83
CA VAL A 235 -12.20 2.70 23.81
C VAL A 235 -12.76 2.70 22.40
N GLN A 236 -14.05 2.44 22.29
CA GLN A 236 -14.79 2.54 21.03
C GLN A 236 -16.14 3.19 21.33
N VAL A 237 -16.43 4.26 20.59
CA VAL A 237 -17.70 4.96 20.64
C VAL A 237 -18.24 5.06 19.23
N GLN A 238 -19.51 4.73 19.05
CA GLN A 238 -20.18 4.78 17.76
C GLN A 238 -21.58 5.37 17.96
N GLY A 239 -21.83 6.49 17.31
CA GLY A 239 -23.13 7.15 17.18
C GLY A 239 -23.73 6.93 15.80
N GLU A 240 -24.75 7.67 15.43
CA GLU A 240 -25.39 7.58 14.11
C GLU A 240 -24.50 8.15 13.01
N ASP A 241 -23.84 9.30 13.27
CA ASP A 241 -23.04 10.07 12.30
C ASP A 241 -21.61 10.33 12.78
N TYR A 242 -21.16 9.68 13.83
CA TYR A 242 -19.78 9.74 14.27
C TYR A 242 -19.35 8.43 14.92
N TRP A 243 -18.07 8.18 14.87
CA TRP A 243 -17.42 7.12 15.63
C TRP A 243 -16.00 7.52 15.95
N PHE A 244 -15.45 6.97 17.01
CA PHE A 244 -14.03 7.06 17.30
C PHE A 244 -13.54 5.86 18.11
N THR A 245 -12.24 5.58 17.96
CA THR A 245 -11.49 4.60 18.73
C THR A 245 -10.30 5.27 19.39
N LEU A 246 -9.92 4.78 20.55
CA LEU A 246 -8.70 5.17 21.25
C LEU A 246 -8.00 3.90 21.73
N ASP A 247 -6.76 3.71 21.29
CA ASP A 247 -5.98 2.52 21.56
C ASP A 247 -4.55 2.85 22.01
N PRO A 248 -3.98 2.05 22.92
CA PRO A 248 -2.56 2.14 23.22
C PRO A 248 -1.74 1.60 22.04
N ILE A 249 -0.64 2.29 21.73
CA ILE A 249 0.42 1.79 20.86
C ILE A 249 1.55 1.27 21.74
N VAL A 250 1.98 0.05 21.47
CA VAL A 250 3.13 -0.55 22.13
C VAL A 250 4.04 -1.23 21.12
N ASP A 251 5.34 -1.12 21.31
CA ASP A 251 6.36 -1.95 20.66
C ASP A 251 7.45 -2.25 21.69
N LEU A 252 7.24 -3.32 22.44
CA LEU A 252 8.10 -3.76 23.53
C LEU A 252 8.90 -4.97 23.04
N GLN A 253 10.18 -4.81 22.85
CA GLN A 253 11.07 -5.85 22.37
C GLN A 253 12.26 -6.01 23.30
N VAL A 254 12.76 -7.22 23.40
CA VAL A 254 14.03 -7.55 24.02
C VAL A 254 14.74 -8.58 23.15
N GLY A 255 16.06 -8.43 23.03
CA GLY A 255 16.85 -9.31 22.20
C GLY A 255 18.34 -9.29 22.53
N LYS A 256 19.08 -10.01 21.73
CA LYS A 256 20.54 -10.07 21.79
C LYS A 256 21.08 -10.34 20.40
N ASP A 257 22.12 -9.60 20.02
CA ASP A 257 22.95 -9.94 18.89
C ASP A 257 24.28 -10.59 19.36
N ASN A 258 25.10 -11.02 18.44
CA ASN A 258 26.39 -11.62 18.72
C ASN A 258 27.54 -10.59 18.80
N SER A 259 27.23 -9.29 18.89
CA SER A 259 28.21 -8.23 19.17
C SER A 259 28.45 -8.05 20.67
N ASP A 260 29.29 -7.08 21.03
CA ASP A 260 29.60 -6.73 22.41
C ASP A 260 28.46 -5.98 23.13
N ILE A 261 27.37 -5.67 22.47
CA ILE A 261 26.17 -5.08 23.08
C ILE A 261 25.56 -6.08 24.08
N ASP A 262 25.32 -5.68 25.32
CA ASP A 262 24.80 -6.57 26.37
C ASP A 262 23.46 -7.18 26.01
N TYR A 263 22.51 -6.34 25.56
CA TYR A 263 21.19 -6.73 25.08
C TYR A 263 20.61 -5.61 24.22
N THR A 264 19.74 -5.97 23.28
CA THR A 264 18.94 -5.03 22.50
C THR A 264 17.56 -4.89 23.10
N TYR A 265 16.94 -3.74 22.92
CA TYR A 265 15.55 -3.51 23.32
C TYR A 265 14.92 -2.41 22.49
N ASN A 266 13.61 -2.42 22.41
CA ASN A 266 12.80 -1.29 21.99
C ASN A 266 11.62 -1.15 22.97
N ASN A 267 11.36 0.06 23.43
CA ASN A 267 10.31 0.38 24.37
C ASN A 267 9.53 1.58 23.83
N THR A 268 8.58 1.28 22.94
CA THR A 268 7.64 2.24 22.39
C THR A 268 6.35 2.24 23.18
N ARG A 269 5.90 3.42 23.54
CA ARG A 269 4.63 3.66 24.24
C ARG A 269 3.93 4.86 23.60
N GLY A 270 2.67 4.70 23.28
CA GLY A 270 1.92 5.75 22.65
C GLY A 270 0.42 5.50 22.65
N ILE A 271 -0.27 6.36 21.94
CA ILE A 271 -1.72 6.30 21.74
C ILE A 271 -2.05 6.56 20.28
N GLN A 272 -3.11 5.91 19.83
CA GLN A 272 -3.74 6.16 18.54
C GLN A 272 -5.19 6.59 18.78
N PHE A 273 -5.59 7.68 18.15
CA PHE A 273 -6.95 8.17 18.12
C PHE A 273 -7.42 8.25 16.68
N GLN A 274 -8.49 7.55 16.36
CA GLN A 274 -9.06 7.49 15.02
C GLN A 274 -10.56 7.76 15.09
N GLY A 275 -11.13 8.31 14.02
CA GLY A 275 -12.56 8.54 13.99
C GLY A 275 -13.07 8.97 12.63
N GLY A 276 -14.40 9.02 12.54
CA GLY A 276 -15.15 9.53 11.40
C GLY A 276 -16.27 10.44 11.82
N LEU A 277 -16.52 11.48 11.01
CA LEU A 277 -17.62 12.41 11.13
C LEU A 277 -18.46 12.36 9.86
N GLY A 278 -19.69 11.85 9.98
CA GLY A 278 -20.51 11.45 8.85
C GLY A 278 -19.80 10.37 8.02
N LYS A 279 -20.16 10.27 6.73
CA LYS A 279 -19.62 9.27 5.81
C LYS A 279 -18.41 9.76 4.99
N LYS A 280 -18.06 11.06 5.10
CA LYS A 280 -17.11 11.70 4.18
C LYS A 280 -15.80 12.13 4.82
N LEU A 281 -15.77 12.31 6.13
CA LEU A 281 -14.60 12.81 6.85
C LEU A 281 -14.12 11.77 7.85
N SER A 282 -12.87 11.40 7.73
CA SER A 282 -12.19 10.52 8.68
C SER A 282 -10.85 11.13 9.10
N PHE A 283 -10.39 10.80 10.29
CA PHE A 283 -9.11 11.26 10.81
C PHE A 283 -8.41 10.18 11.61
N SER A 284 -7.10 10.22 11.57
CA SER A 284 -6.24 9.40 12.41
C SER A 284 -5.12 10.27 12.97
N THR A 285 -4.80 10.10 14.24
CA THR A 285 -3.61 10.68 14.86
C THR A 285 -2.99 9.68 15.81
N SER A 286 -1.69 9.60 15.80
CA SER A 286 -0.90 8.76 16.69
C SER A 286 0.31 9.55 17.19
N PHE A 287 0.62 9.36 18.45
CA PHE A 287 1.83 9.87 19.07
C PHE A 287 2.44 8.76 19.90
N TYR A 288 3.73 8.53 19.74
CA TYR A 288 4.47 7.56 20.53
C TYR A 288 5.91 7.98 20.77
N GLU A 289 6.38 7.70 21.97
CA GLU A 289 7.78 7.84 22.38
C GLU A 289 8.42 6.47 22.40
N SER A 290 9.65 6.43 21.95
CA SER A 290 10.41 5.21 21.81
C SER A 290 11.81 5.35 22.37
N GLN A 291 12.24 4.37 23.14
CA GLN A 291 13.59 4.25 23.63
C GLN A 291 14.13 2.90 23.18
N GLY A 292 15.19 2.91 22.38
CA GLY A 292 15.70 1.69 21.77
C GLY A 292 17.21 1.61 21.70
N ARG A 293 17.72 0.39 21.84
CA ARG A 293 19.07 -0.02 21.50
C ARG A 293 18.95 -1.23 20.59
N PHE A 294 19.32 -1.06 19.36
CA PHE A 294 19.16 -2.07 18.33
C PHE A 294 20.41 -2.95 18.21
N ALA A 295 20.40 -3.92 17.30
CA ALA A 295 21.59 -4.66 16.91
C ALA A 295 22.67 -3.68 16.42
N ASN A 296 23.94 -4.01 16.65
CA ASN A 296 25.06 -3.10 16.42
C ASN A 296 25.06 -2.50 15.00
N TYR A 297 24.80 -3.30 13.97
CA TYR A 297 24.76 -2.81 12.60
C TYR A 297 23.65 -1.77 12.35
N VAL A 298 22.52 -1.87 13.07
CA VAL A 298 21.42 -0.90 12.97
C VAL A 298 21.81 0.41 13.64
N ASN A 299 22.47 0.35 14.81
CA ASN A 299 22.98 1.53 15.50
C ASN A 299 24.01 2.26 14.63
N GLN A 300 24.99 1.54 14.07
CA GLN A 300 26.00 2.10 13.17
C GLN A 300 25.37 2.76 11.93
N TYR A 301 24.35 2.14 11.34
CA TYR A 301 23.65 2.75 10.22
C TYR A 301 22.88 4.01 10.63
N ALA A 302 22.15 3.98 11.75
CA ALA A 302 21.44 5.15 12.27
C ALA A 302 22.40 6.33 12.57
N GLU A 303 23.57 6.05 13.10
CA GLU A 303 24.63 7.03 13.36
C GLU A 303 25.25 7.56 12.06
N SER A 304 25.40 6.72 11.04
CA SER A 304 25.92 7.15 9.73
C SER A 304 24.99 8.11 8.99
N LEU A 305 23.71 8.13 9.34
CA LEU A 305 22.72 9.08 8.82
C LEU A 305 22.67 10.37 9.65
N ALA A 306 23.43 10.48 10.74
CA ALA A 306 23.31 11.58 11.69
C ALA A 306 23.52 12.94 11.07
N ALA A 307 22.69 13.87 11.51
CA ALA A 307 22.91 15.29 11.27
C ALA A 307 23.85 15.81 12.36
N ASN A 308 25.02 16.16 11.94
CA ASN A 308 26.18 16.45 12.76
C ASN A 308 26.08 17.15 14.15
N ASN A 309 27.09 17.17 14.86
CA ASN A 309 27.48 16.71 16.15
C ASN A 309 28.33 17.66 16.99
N ASP A 310 28.85 18.74 16.47
CA ASP A 310 29.80 19.59 17.19
C ASP A 310 29.14 20.61 18.13
N ALA A 311 27.81 20.73 18.13
CA ALA A 311 27.11 21.70 18.97
C ALA A 311 25.80 21.18 19.59
N GLY A 312 25.76 19.93 20.03
CA GLY A 312 24.53 19.31 20.57
C GLY A 312 23.60 18.78 19.49
N GLY A 313 24.16 18.34 18.36
CA GLY A 313 23.45 17.76 17.24
C GLY A 313 22.80 16.41 17.56
N ASN A 314 22.00 15.93 16.64
CA ASN A 314 21.29 14.67 16.80
C ASN A 314 22.21 13.50 16.44
N PRO A 315 22.50 12.59 17.37
CA PRO A 315 23.53 11.55 17.20
C PRO A 315 23.15 10.45 16.22
N ALA A 316 21.86 10.33 15.88
CA ALA A 316 21.37 9.28 15.01
C ALA A 316 20.06 9.67 14.33
N ILE A 317 19.77 9.02 13.19
CA ILE A 317 18.46 9.03 12.54
C ILE A 317 17.97 7.59 12.46
N ILE A 318 16.93 7.27 13.21
CA ILE A 318 16.36 5.92 13.21
C ILE A 318 15.63 5.67 11.88
N PRO A 319 15.99 4.60 11.14
CA PRO A 319 15.43 4.32 9.81
C PRO A 319 13.91 4.32 9.80
N GLY A 320 13.34 5.17 8.93
CA GLY A 320 11.89 5.31 8.78
C GLY A 320 11.15 5.95 9.96
N ARG A 321 11.87 6.46 10.98
CA ARG A 321 11.28 7.10 12.17
C ARG A 321 11.65 8.56 12.26
N GLY A 322 12.91 8.88 12.32
CA GLY A 322 13.39 10.25 12.36
C GLY A 322 14.58 10.45 13.25
N ILE A 323 14.82 11.72 13.53
CA ILE A 323 15.93 12.19 14.35
C ILE A 323 15.77 11.68 15.78
N ALA A 324 16.86 11.18 16.34
CA ALA A 324 16.92 10.65 17.69
C ALA A 324 17.90 11.43 18.56
N LYS A 325 17.66 11.40 19.86
CA LYS A 325 18.59 11.88 20.90
C LYS A 325 19.30 10.70 21.53
N GLU A 326 20.48 10.95 22.06
CA GLU A 326 21.18 9.95 22.87
C GLU A 326 20.38 9.63 24.15
N PHE A 327 20.26 8.35 24.47
CA PHE A 327 19.61 7.87 25.67
C PHE A 327 20.45 6.76 26.30
N LYS A 328 21.04 7.04 27.50
CA LYS A 328 21.93 6.10 28.14
C LYS A 328 23.08 5.66 27.22
N LYS A 329 23.69 4.52 27.53
CA LYS A 329 24.78 3.97 26.73
C LYS A 329 24.22 3.26 25.46
N GLU A 330 24.64 3.68 24.28
CA GLU A 330 24.36 3.04 22.99
C GLU A 330 22.82 2.88 22.70
N ALA A 331 22.03 3.80 23.18
CA ALA A 331 20.58 3.80 22.99
C ALA A 331 20.08 5.17 22.55
N TYR A 332 18.90 5.20 21.98
CA TYR A 332 18.30 6.37 21.34
C TYR A 332 16.90 6.62 21.88
N ASP A 333 16.56 7.89 22.03
CA ASP A 333 15.22 8.38 22.34
C ASP A 333 14.68 9.10 21.10
N TYR A 334 13.54 8.62 20.55
CA TYR A 334 12.98 9.10 19.29
C TYR A 334 11.45 9.13 19.36
N PRO A 335 10.85 10.33 19.46
CA PRO A 335 9.42 10.51 19.36
C PRO A 335 8.97 10.45 17.89
N VAL A 336 7.77 9.94 17.65
CA VAL A 336 7.11 10.00 16.35
C VAL A 336 5.67 10.44 16.53
N ALA A 337 5.24 11.39 15.70
CA ALA A 337 3.87 11.80 15.59
C ALA A 337 3.41 11.67 14.13
N GLU A 338 2.33 10.96 13.91
CA GLU A 338 1.70 10.84 12.60
C GLU A 338 0.22 11.18 12.72
N GLY A 339 -0.34 11.78 11.70
CA GLY A 339 -1.78 12.06 11.67
C GLY A 339 -2.21 12.62 10.33
N TYR A 340 -3.47 12.40 9.99
CA TYR A 340 -4.05 12.91 8.76
C TYR A 340 -5.56 13.06 8.87
N LEU A 341 -6.08 13.94 8.04
CA LEU A 341 -7.49 14.08 7.70
C LEU A 341 -7.72 13.48 6.32
N SER A 342 -8.79 12.73 6.13
CA SER A 342 -9.22 12.17 4.85
C SER A 342 -10.64 12.59 4.57
N TYR A 343 -10.86 13.27 3.44
CA TYR A 343 -12.15 13.82 3.05
C TYR A 343 -12.53 13.38 1.64
N THR A 344 -13.70 12.74 1.49
CA THR A 344 -14.23 12.25 0.23
C THR A 344 -15.52 12.98 -0.12
N PRO A 345 -15.44 14.16 -0.79
CA PRO A 345 -16.63 14.94 -1.13
C PRO A 345 -17.60 14.19 -2.06
N ASN A 346 -17.07 13.35 -2.93
CA ASN A 346 -17.84 12.57 -3.91
C ASN A 346 -17.08 11.30 -4.32
N LYS A 347 -17.71 10.43 -5.10
CA LYS A 347 -17.14 9.13 -5.55
C LYS A 347 -15.87 9.22 -6.41
N PHE A 348 -15.49 10.40 -6.87
CA PHE A 348 -14.33 10.60 -7.74
C PHE A 348 -13.09 11.09 -7.00
N LEU A 349 -13.27 11.81 -5.89
CA LEU A 349 -12.21 12.54 -5.21
C LEU A 349 -12.06 12.08 -3.77
N ASN A 350 -10.82 11.79 -3.38
CA ASN A 350 -10.40 11.66 -1.99
C ASN A 350 -9.24 12.62 -1.75
N LEU A 351 -9.36 13.46 -0.73
CA LEU A 351 -8.40 14.47 -0.33
C LEU A 351 -7.81 14.07 1.02
N GLN A 352 -6.49 14.06 1.13
CA GLN A 352 -5.81 13.78 2.40
C GLN A 352 -4.79 14.88 2.70
N PHE A 353 -4.83 15.39 3.92
CA PHE A 353 -3.84 16.32 4.44
C PHE A 353 -3.32 15.79 5.78
N GLY A 354 -2.01 15.73 5.94
CA GLY A 354 -1.45 15.17 7.15
C GLY A 354 0.07 15.16 7.21
N HIS A 355 0.57 14.42 8.21
CA HIS A 355 1.96 14.11 8.43
C HIS A 355 2.09 12.59 8.59
N SER A 356 2.60 11.92 7.58
CA SER A 356 2.78 10.46 7.52
C SER A 356 3.59 10.08 6.28
N LYS A 357 3.56 8.82 5.87
CA LYS A 357 4.29 8.28 4.73
C LYS A 357 3.37 7.84 3.60
N ASN A 358 3.89 7.88 2.38
CA ASN A 358 3.21 7.38 1.19
C ASN A 358 4.15 6.43 0.44
N PHE A 359 3.55 5.53 -0.36
CA PHE A 359 4.30 4.57 -1.15
C PHE A 359 3.68 4.44 -2.56
N ILE A 360 4.52 4.38 -3.59
CA ILE A 360 4.09 4.17 -4.97
C ILE A 360 4.84 2.99 -5.56
N GLY A 361 4.16 1.86 -5.69
CA GLY A 361 4.71 0.63 -6.26
C GLY A 361 3.87 -0.60 -5.91
N ASP A 362 4.12 -1.70 -6.62
CA ASP A 362 3.55 -3.01 -6.33
C ASP A 362 4.56 -3.95 -5.65
N GLY A 363 5.81 -3.51 -5.48
CA GLY A 363 6.91 -4.25 -4.89
C GLY A 363 6.97 -4.22 -3.36
N TYR A 364 7.95 -4.94 -2.82
CA TYR A 364 8.44 -4.76 -1.45
C TYR A 364 9.24 -3.47 -1.35
N ARG A 365 10.14 -3.23 -2.31
CA ARG A 365 10.82 -1.96 -2.54
C ARG A 365 10.03 -1.09 -3.51
N SER A 366 10.42 0.17 -3.61
CA SER A 366 10.01 1.05 -4.70
C SER A 366 11.18 1.86 -5.21
N MET A 367 11.29 1.95 -6.55
CA MET A 367 12.23 2.84 -7.22
C MET A 367 11.66 4.27 -7.36
N LEU A 368 10.36 4.46 -7.07
CA LEU A 368 9.63 5.72 -7.26
C LEU A 368 9.45 6.47 -5.95
N LEU A 369 8.63 5.98 -5.05
CA LEU A 369 8.38 6.53 -3.72
C LEU A 369 8.17 5.40 -2.73
N SER A 370 8.94 5.38 -1.66
CA SER A 370 8.88 4.35 -0.62
C SER A 370 8.55 4.93 0.76
N GLN A 371 8.41 4.05 1.76
CA GLN A 371 8.23 4.42 3.16
C GLN A 371 9.54 4.39 3.98
N ASN A 372 10.70 4.38 3.30
CA ASN A 372 12.00 4.26 3.98
C ASN A 372 12.37 5.52 4.76
N ALA A 373 12.02 6.69 4.23
CA ALA A 373 12.26 7.95 4.91
C ALA A 373 11.31 8.16 6.11
N SER A 374 11.66 9.11 6.97
CA SER A 374 10.84 9.59 8.08
C SER A 374 9.50 10.13 7.60
N PRO A 375 8.45 10.17 8.45
CA PRO A 375 7.20 10.85 8.12
C PRO A 375 7.41 12.33 7.74
N TYR A 376 6.60 12.83 6.82
CA TYR A 376 6.64 14.19 6.30
C TYR A 376 5.23 14.78 6.15
N PRO A 377 5.08 16.11 6.26
CA PRO A 377 3.83 16.78 5.92
C PRO A 377 3.49 16.58 4.45
N PHE A 378 2.23 16.29 4.15
CA PHE A 378 1.78 16.11 2.77
C PHE A 378 0.34 16.59 2.55
N PHE A 379 0.05 16.92 1.29
CA PHE A 379 -1.29 17.04 0.74
C PHE A 379 -1.42 16.10 -0.44
N LYS A 380 -2.43 15.26 -0.43
CA LYS A 380 -2.67 14.23 -1.45
C LYS A 380 -4.08 14.33 -2.00
N VAL A 381 -4.21 14.26 -3.31
CA VAL A 381 -5.48 14.22 -4.04
C VAL A 381 -5.50 12.95 -4.89
N ASN A 382 -6.43 12.06 -4.60
CA ASN A 382 -6.71 10.90 -5.43
C ASN A 382 -7.98 11.17 -6.25
N THR A 383 -7.88 11.09 -7.57
CA THR A 383 -8.99 11.19 -8.50
C THR A 383 -9.20 9.85 -9.17
N SER A 384 -10.38 9.25 -9.00
CA SER A 384 -10.70 7.94 -9.59
C SER A 384 -11.90 8.06 -10.50
N PHE A 385 -11.75 7.71 -11.77
CA PHE A 385 -12.83 7.69 -12.73
C PHE A 385 -12.54 6.67 -13.85
N TRP A 386 -13.58 6.05 -14.36
CA TRP A 386 -13.48 5.05 -15.42
C TRP A 386 -12.45 3.96 -15.07
N LYS A 387 -11.33 3.84 -15.78
CA LYS A 387 -10.23 2.88 -15.56
C LYS A 387 -8.95 3.56 -15.06
N ILE A 388 -9.07 4.78 -14.59
CA ILE A 388 -7.94 5.62 -14.17
C ILE A 388 -8.05 5.95 -12.69
N LYS A 389 -6.92 5.85 -11.97
CA LYS A 389 -6.70 6.49 -10.68
C LYS A 389 -5.50 7.42 -10.83
N TYR A 390 -5.72 8.70 -10.57
CA TYR A 390 -4.71 9.74 -10.68
C TYR A 390 -4.44 10.33 -9.30
N THR A 391 -3.19 10.26 -8.88
CA THR A 391 -2.73 10.75 -7.57
C THR A 391 -1.82 11.94 -7.77
N ASN A 392 -2.15 13.04 -7.11
CA ASN A 392 -1.29 14.19 -6.92
C ASN A 392 -0.85 14.21 -5.46
N LEU A 393 0.43 14.42 -5.22
CA LEU A 393 1.01 14.41 -3.87
C LEU A 393 2.04 15.54 -3.76
N TRP A 394 1.82 16.44 -2.81
CA TRP A 394 2.73 17.53 -2.46
C TRP A 394 3.28 17.28 -1.06
N MET A 395 4.59 17.44 -0.91
CA MET A 395 5.33 17.07 0.30
C MET A 395 6.27 18.18 0.73
N TRP A 396 6.38 18.37 2.05
CA TRP A 396 7.32 19.29 2.68
C TRP A 396 8.44 18.46 3.33
N LEU A 397 9.64 18.58 2.78
CA LEU A 397 10.79 17.75 3.12
C LEU A 397 11.87 18.59 3.80
N ARG A 398 12.89 17.93 4.36
CA ARG A 398 14.03 18.56 5.00
C ARG A 398 15.34 17.90 4.57
N ASP A 399 16.37 18.71 4.47
CA ASP A 399 17.76 18.29 4.47
C ASP A 399 18.35 18.68 5.83
N VAL A 400 18.86 17.70 6.57
CA VAL A 400 19.32 17.87 7.95
C VAL A 400 20.83 17.82 8.07
N ARG A 401 21.55 17.86 6.92
CA ARG A 401 23.01 17.92 6.91
C ARG A 401 23.51 19.24 7.49
N PRO A 402 24.69 19.21 8.17
CA PRO A 402 25.28 20.39 8.81
C PRO A 402 25.54 21.52 7.83
N GLU A 403 26.04 21.16 6.64
CA GLU A 403 26.50 22.09 5.61
C GLU A 403 25.37 22.99 5.10
N VAL A 404 24.12 22.61 5.33
CA VAL A 404 22.92 23.35 4.89
C VAL A 404 22.02 23.76 6.05
N THR A 405 22.46 23.54 7.29
CA THR A 405 21.74 23.96 8.51
C THR A 405 22.19 25.38 8.88
N GLU A 406 21.25 26.31 8.91
CA GLU A 406 21.50 27.72 9.24
C GLU A 406 20.80 28.07 10.57
N ASP A 407 21.51 28.68 11.51
CA ASP A 407 21.01 29.08 12.83
C ASP A 407 20.26 27.93 13.59
N GLY A 408 20.71 26.69 13.40
CA GLY A 408 20.09 25.52 13.99
C GLY A 408 18.76 25.08 13.33
N VAL A 409 18.39 25.66 12.19
CA VAL A 409 17.20 25.33 11.41
C VAL A 409 17.61 24.52 10.17
N PHE A 410 16.99 23.36 9.99
CA PHE A 410 17.24 22.49 8.84
C PHE A 410 16.73 23.10 7.54
N LYS A 411 17.45 22.84 6.46
CA LYS A 411 17.08 23.33 5.13
C LYS A 411 15.77 22.71 4.65
N GLN A 412 14.80 23.56 4.33
CA GLN A 412 13.51 23.14 3.79
C GLN A 412 13.60 22.93 2.29
N LYS A 413 13.00 21.85 1.80
CA LYS A 413 12.75 21.56 0.40
C LYS A 413 11.35 21.00 0.18
N PHE A 414 10.90 21.02 -1.04
CA PHE A 414 9.55 20.62 -1.43
C PHE A 414 9.60 19.56 -2.51
N MET A 415 8.57 18.75 -2.58
CA MET A 415 8.42 17.76 -3.63
C MET A 415 6.97 17.72 -4.10
N ALA A 416 6.77 17.70 -5.40
CA ALA A 416 5.48 17.47 -6.02
C ALA A 416 5.54 16.22 -6.91
N THR A 417 4.51 15.40 -6.86
CA THR A 417 4.48 14.11 -7.56
C THR A 417 3.14 13.89 -8.22
N HIS A 418 3.17 13.46 -9.48
CA HIS A 418 2.04 12.95 -10.22
C HIS A 418 2.19 11.43 -10.43
N TYR A 419 1.11 10.68 -10.20
CA TYR A 419 1.08 9.28 -10.57
C TYR A 419 -0.27 8.93 -11.19
N LEU A 420 -0.25 8.55 -12.46
CA LEU A 420 -1.43 8.10 -13.19
C LEU A 420 -1.38 6.59 -13.31
N SER A 421 -2.37 5.90 -12.76
CA SER A 421 -2.57 4.45 -12.89
C SER A 421 -3.73 4.18 -13.84
N TRP A 422 -3.48 3.40 -14.89
CA TRP A 422 -4.46 3.06 -15.90
C TRP A 422 -4.62 1.54 -16.04
N ASN A 423 -5.83 1.04 -15.79
CA ASN A 423 -6.21 -0.34 -16.08
C ASN A 423 -6.50 -0.50 -17.57
N VAL A 424 -5.46 -0.71 -18.37
CA VAL A 424 -5.54 -0.86 -19.84
C VAL A 424 -6.46 -2.02 -20.19
N THR A 425 -6.26 -3.15 -19.54
CA THR A 425 -7.11 -4.35 -19.65
C THR A 425 -7.43 -4.89 -18.24
N ARG A 426 -8.27 -5.93 -18.17
CA ARG A 426 -8.51 -6.66 -16.91
C ARG A 426 -7.24 -7.29 -16.29
N LYS A 427 -6.19 -7.48 -17.10
CA LYS A 427 -4.94 -8.11 -16.69
C LYS A 427 -3.75 -7.17 -16.63
N LEU A 428 -3.78 -6.06 -17.35
CA LEU A 428 -2.66 -5.11 -17.47
C LEU A 428 -3.03 -3.77 -16.87
N ASN A 429 -2.27 -3.35 -15.87
CA ASN A 429 -2.22 -1.98 -15.35
C ASN A 429 -0.88 -1.36 -15.76
N VAL A 430 -0.91 -0.11 -16.19
CA VAL A 430 0.28 0.70 -16.50
C VAL A 430 0.18 1.99 -15.70
N GLY A 431 1.30 2.46 -15.18
CA GLY A 431 1.37 3.73 -14.46
C GLY A 431 2.45 4.65 -15.02
N LEU A 432 2.16 5.94 -15.00
CA LEU A 432 3.09 7.01 -15.33
C LEU A 432 3.37 7.81 -14.07
N PHE A 433 4.63 8.05 -13.81
CA PHE A 433 5.13 8.78 -12.64
C PHE A 433 5.95 9.98 -13.09
N GLU A 434 5.74 11.10 -12.44
CA GLU A 434 6.60 12.27 -12.53
C GLU A 434 6.73 12.88 -11.14
N SER A 435 7.93 13.30 -10.78
CA SER A 435 8.21 14.00 -9.52
C SER A 435 9.22 15.09 -9.74
N VAL A 436 9.08 16.18 -8.99
CA VAL A 436 10.05 17.28 -8.98
C VAL A 436 10.34 17.67 -7.54
N ILE A 437 11.62 17.92 -7.26
CA ILE A 437 12.09 18.44 -5.98
C ILE A 437 12.68 19.83 -6.21
N TRP A 438 12.36 20.78 -5.33
CA TRP A 438 12.97 22.11 -5.30
C TRP A 438 13.23 22.57 -3.87
N GLU A 439 14.19 23.45 -3.72
CA GLU A 439 14.52 24.03 -2.42
C GLU A 439 13.84 25.39 -2.21
N ASN A 440 13.75 25.79 -0.96
CA ASN A 440 13.38 27.14 -0.58
C ASN A 440 14.61 28.05 -0.70
N SER A 441 14.85 28.55 -1.91
CA SER A 441 15.92 29.51 -2.23
C SER A 441 15.34 30.78 -2.84
N ASN A 442 15.99 31.92 -2.64
CA ASN A 442 15.55 33.23 -3.15
C ASN A 442 14.09 33.58 -2.79
N ASP A 443 13.66 33.26 -1.58
CA ASP A 443 12.29 33.46 -1.08
C ASP A 443 11.21 32.76 -1.93
N ARG A 444 11.59 31.77 -2.74
CA ARG A 444 10.69 31.02 -3.63
C ARG A 444 9.55 30.31 -2.87
N GLY A 445 9.85 29.78 -1.68
CA GLY A 445 8.89 29.03 -0.89
C GLY A 445 8.32 27.83 -1.64
N PHE A 446 7.06 27.53 -1.33
CA PHE A 446 6.28 26.55 -2.09
C PHE A 446 5.83 27.17 -3.42
N ASP A 447 6.36 26.68 -4.52
CA ASP A 447 6.08 27.22 -5.86
C ASP A 447 4.68 26.78 -6.33
N ILE A 448 3.78 27.75 -6.47
CA ILE A 448 2.38 27.53 -6.86
C ILE A 448 2.22 26.88 -8.26
N ASN A 449 3.22 27.04 -9.14
CA ASN A 449 3.18 26.40 -10.45
C ASN A 449 3.11 24.87 -10.35
N TYR A 450 3.67 24.29 -9.29
CA TYR A 450 3.61 22.86 -9.03
C TYR A 450 2.30 22.39 -8.36
N LEU A 451 1.37 23.30 -8.04
CA LEU A 451 0.02 22.93 -7.63
C LEU A 451 -0.88 22.52 -8.80
N ASN A 452 -0.48 22.83 -10.03
CA ASN A 452 -1.25 22.45 -11.21
C ASN A 452 -1.29 20.91 -11.33
N PRO A 453 -2.45 20.27 -11.21
CA PRO A 453 -2.53 18.82 -11.14
C PRO A 453 -2.39 18.12 -12.51
N ILE A 454 -2.26 18.84 -13.61
CA ILE A 454 -2.32 18.29 -14.96
C ILE A 454 -1.05 18.56 -15.76
N ILE A 455 -0.30 19.60 -15.42
CA ILE A 455 0.87 20.02 -16.18
C ILE A 455 2.04 19.06 -15.95
N PHE A 456 2.85 18.85 -16.99
CA PHE A 456 4.14 18.17 -16.85
C PHE A 456 5.14 19.05 -16.10
N TYR A 457 5.60 18.62 -14.95
CA TYR A 457 6.52 19.37 -14.08
C TYR A 457 7.87 19.65 -14.69
N ARG A 458 8.35 18.77 -15.59
CA ARG A 458 9.58 18.99 -16.33
C ARG A 458 9.58 20.28 -17.15
N ALA A 459 8.41 20.68 -17.67
CA ALA A 459 8.27 21.94 -18.40
C ALA A 459 8.41 23.16 -17.48
N ILE A 460 7.89 23.06 -16.25
CA ILE A 460 8.02 24.12 -15.24
C ILE A 460 9.47 24.22 -14.76
N GLU A 461 10.07 23.09 -14.42
CA GLU A 461 11.45 23.00 -13.97
C GLU A 461 12.40 23.64 -15.00
N PHE A 462 12.24 23.29 -16.27
CA PHE A 462 13.03 23.88 -17.36
C PHE A 462 12.85 25.40 -17.46
N SER A 463 11.66 25.92 -17.25
CA SER A 463 11.37 27.36 -17.32
C SER A 463 11.88 28.15 -16.10
N THR A 464 12.15 27.48 -14.98
CA THR A 464 12.56 28.12 -13.72
C THR A 464 14.07 28.39 -13.67
N GLY A 465 14.87 27.75 -14.53
CA GLY A 465 16.32 27.93 -14.62
C GLY A 465 17.09 26.66 -14.27
N SER A 466 18.40 26.67 -14.52
CA SER A 466 19.27 25.50 -14.40
C SER A 466 19.41 24.91 -12.99
N LYS A 467 19.00 25.64 -11.95
CA LYS A 467 18.92 25.22 -10.55
C LYS A 467 17.46 25.19 -10.05
N GLY A 468 16.50 25.14 -10.97
CA GLY A 468 15.08 25.27 -10.65
C GLY A 468 14.48 24.08 -9.92
N GLY A 469 15.10 22.92 -9.99
CA GLY A 469 14.64 21.69 -9.37
C GLY A 469 15.34 20.46 -9.92
N ASN A 470 14.97 19.29 -9.39
CA ASN A 470 15.40 17.98 -9.87
C ASN A 470 14.15 17.16 -10.21
N ALA A 471 13.98 16.80 -11.49
CA ALA A 471 12.79 16.12 -11.99
C ALA A 471 13.09 14.66 -12.37
N LEU A 472 12.28 13.75 -11.88
CA LEU A 472 12.35 12.33 -12.14
C LEU A 472 11.08 11.88 -12.85
N VAL A 473 11.20 10.96 -13.80
CA VAL A 473 10.07 10.35 -14.48
C VAL A 473 10.13 8.83 -14.33
N GLY A 474 8.97 8.18 -14.32
CA GLY A 474 8.92 6.74 -14.14
C GLY A 474 7.75 6.08 -14.86
N LEU A 475 7.91 4.80 -15.09
CA LEU A 475 6.90 3.92 -15.67
C LEU A 475 6.71 2.71 -14.76
N THR A 476 5.47 2.31 -14.54
CA THR A 476 5.15 1.06 -13.87
C THR A 476 4.30 0.18 -14.77
N ALA A 477 4.41 -1.12 -14.59
CA ALA A 477 3.54 -2.08 -15.22
C ALA A 477 3.24 -3.23 -14.25
N LYS A 478 1.98 -3.66 -14.20
CA LYS A 478 1.55 -4.86 -13.49
C LYS A 478 0.72 -5.72 -14.42
N TYR A 479 1.14 -6.97 -14.60
CA TYR A 479 0.42 -7.94 -15.38
C TYR A 479 -0.03 -9.11 -14.52
N ARG A 480 -1.32 -9.38 -14.53
CA ARG A 480 -1.94 -10.49 -13.82
C ARG A 480 -2.11 -11.67 -14.76
N PHE A 481 -1.36 -12.75 -14.55
CA PHE A 481 -1.50 -13.98 -15.32
C PHE A 481 -2.83 -14.68 -14.98
N ASN A 482 -3.11 -14.80 -13.69
CA ASN A 482 -4.34 -15.37 -13.14
C ASN A 482 -4.62 -14.74 -11.76
N ASP A 483 -5.58 -15.25 -11.01
CA ASP A 483 -5.99 -14.70 -9.71
C ASP A 483 -4.93 -14.86 -8.61
N ARG A 484 -3.92 -15.71 -8.84
CA ARG A 484 -2.87 -16.00 -7.86
C ARG A 484 -1.52 -15.42 -8.24
N ILE A 485 -1.22 -15.28 -9.54
CA ILE A 485 0.11 -14.89 -10.03
C ILE A 485 0.03 -13.55 -10.73
N SER A 486 0.84 -12.61 -10.28
CA SER A 486 1.05 -11.33 -10.93
C SER A 486 2.54 -11.00 -11.01
N VAL A 487 2.93 -10.30 -12.06
CA VAL A 487 4.27 -9.74 -12.27
C VAL A 487 4.14 -8.23 -12.33
N TYR A 488 5.09 -7.53 -11.76
CA TYR A 488 5.14 -6.07 -11.76
C TYR A 488 6.54 -5.58 -12.08
N SER A 489 6.63 -4.36 -12.55
CA SER A 489 7.92 -3.71 -12.84
C SER A 489 7.83 -2.20 -12.63
N GLN A 490 8.99 -1.59 -12.40
CA GLN A 490 9.18 -0.15 -12.38
C GLN A 490 10.42 0.21 -13.17
N LEU A 491 10.35 1.29 -13.92
CA LEU A 491 11.49 1.96 -14.52
C LEU A 491 11.48 3.41 -14.03
N LEU A 492 12.58 3.84 -13.45
CA LEU A 492 12.84 5.23 -13.10
C LEU A 492 13.90 5.78 -14.04
N ILE A 493 13.72 7.00 -14.50
CA ILE A 493 14.68 7.80 -15.25
C ILE A 493 14.84 9.12 -14.52
N ASP A 494 16.04 9.39 -14.04
CA ASP A 494 16.44 10.65 -13.43
C ASP A 494 17.03 11.56 -14.52
N GLU A 495 18.08 11.10 -15.20
CA GLU A 495 18.65 11.73 -16.38
C GLU A 495 19.03 10.71 -17.45
N PHE A 496 18.99 11.09 -18.70
CA PHE A 496 19.49 10.23 -19.78
C PHE A 496 19.91 11.02 -21.01
N THR A 497 20.94 10.51 -21.68
CA THR A 497 21.42 11.00 -22.98
C THR A 497 21.38 9.85 -23.98
N THR A 498 20.41 9.87 -24.89
CA THR A 498 20.16 8.77 -25.85
C THR A 498 21.39 8.43 -26.69
N GLY A 499 22.17 9.42 -27.10
CA GLY A 499 23.40 9.22 -27.86
C GLY A 499 24.48 8.44 -27.09
N GLN A 500 24.53 8.58 -25.76
CA GLN A 500 25.50 7.88 -24.92
C GLN A 500 24.99 6.48 -24.54
N ILE A 501 23.69 6.28 -24.42
CA ILE A 501 23.10 4.95 -24.23
C ILE A 501 23.45 4.07 -25.43
N ALA A 502 23.29 4.60 -26.65
CA ALA A 502 23.59 3.85 -27.87
C ALA A 502 25.08 3.46 -28.02
N LYS A 503 25.99 4.23 -27.43
CA LYS A 503 27.44 3.93 -27.43
C LYS A 503 27.83 2.84 -26.43
N GLY A 504 27.03 2.60 -25.39
CA GLY A 504 27.31 1.60 -24.36
C GLY A 504 28.58 1.87 -23.55
N ASN A 505 29.00 3.12 -23.46
CA ASN A 505 30.30 3.54 -22.89
C ASN A 505 30.26 3.81 -21.36
N GLY A 506 29.16 3.48 -20.71
CA GLY A 506 29.01 3.71 -19.26
C GLY A 506 28.99 5.17 -18.88
N TYR A 507 28.33 6.04 -19.66
CA TYR A 507 28.21 7.46 -19.35
C TYR A 507 27.47 7.68 -18.02
N TRP A 508 28.06 8.51 -17.14
CA TRP A 508 27.55 8.76 -15.78
C TRP A 508 26.14 9.35 -15.75
N GLY A 509 25.85 10.30 -16.66
CA GLY A 509 24.58 11.03 -16.72
C GLY A 509 23.40 10.19 -17.24
N ASN A 510 23.57 8.88 -17.51
CA ASN A 510 22.49 7.97 -17.74
C ASN A 510 22.05 7.37 -16.39
N LYS A 511 21.34 8.16 -15.58
CA LYS A 511 20.87 7.82 -14.23
C LYS A 511 19.49 7.16 -14.31
N SER A 512 19.41 5.94 -13.86
CA SER A 512 18.16 5.16 -13.92
C SER A 512 18.10 4.05 -12.89
N GLY A 513 16.88 3.67 -12.52
CA GLY A 513 16.57 2.55 -11.65
C GLY A 513 15.55 1.61 -12.29
N PHE A 514 15.66 0.32 -11.99
CA PHE A 514 14.77 -0.70 -12.51
C PHE A 514 14.38 -1.70 -11.43
N GLN A 515 13.13 -2.11 -11.45
CA GLN A 515 12.58 -3.17 -10.62
C GLN A 515 11.75 -4.13 -11.46
N ILE A 516 11.85 -5.41 -11.16
CA ILE A 516 10.93 -6.44 -11.63
C ILE A 516 10.68 -7.43 -10.50
N GLY A 517 9.43 -7.85 -10.34
CA GLY A 517 9.08 -8.84 -9.34
C GLY A 517 7.83 -9.62 -9.69
N ALA A 518 7.61 -10.68 -8.94
CA ALA A 518 6.45 -11.55 -9.06
C ALA A 518 5.86 -11.84 -7.68
N LYS A 519 4.53 -11.95 -7.63
CA LYS A 519 3.75 -12.33 -6.46
C LYS A 519 2.95 -13.59 -6.76
N PHE A 520 2.95 -14.53 -5.83
CA PHE A 520 2.19 -15.75 -5.90
C PHE A 520 1.37 -15.94 -4.62
N HIS A 521 0.08 -15.66 -4.71
CA HIS A 521 -0.88 -15.83 -3.63
C HIS A 521 -1.43 -17.25 -3.63
N ASP A 522 -1.73 -17.80 -2.45
CA ASP A 522 -2.17 -19.18 -2.25
C ASP A 522 -1.25 -20.17 -3.00
N ALA A 523 0.08 -19.94 -2.84
CA ALA A 523 1.11 -20.66 -3.57
C ALA A 523 0.98 -22.17 -3.37
N PHE A 524 1.18 -22.92 -4.46
CA PHE A 524 1.08 -24.39 -4.47
C PHE A 524 -0.26 -24.95 -3.92
N ASN A 525 -1.34 -24.16 -4.01
CA ASN A 525 -2.66 -24.45 -3.42
C ASN A 525 -2.69 -24.49 -1.88
N VAL A 526 -1.66 -23.94 -1.23
CA VAL A 526 -1.66 -23.73 0.22
C VAL A 526 -2.34 -22.38 0.50
N GLU A 527 -3.51 -22.44 1.10
CA GLU A 527 -4.28 -21.23 1.43
C GLU A 527 -3.48 -20.31 2.35
N ASN A 528 -3.50 -19.00 2.04
CA ASN A 528 -2.77 -17.95 2.74
C ASN A 528 -1.24 -18.07 2.72
N LEU A 529 -0.65 -18.91 1.86
CA LEU A 529 0.77 -18.88 1.57
C LEU A 529 1.04 -17.85 0.46
N PHE A 530 1.74 -16.80 0.79
CA PHE A 530 2.18 -15.76 -0.15
C PHE A 530 3.67 -15.88 -0.39
N LEU A 531 4.06 -15.87 -1.66
CA LEU A 531 5.47 -15.81 -2.07
C LEU A 531 5.69 -14.59 -2.96
N GLN A 532 6.84 -13.94 -2.78
CA GLN A 532 7.28 -12.82 -3.61
C GLN A 532 8.75 -12.95 -3.91
N ALA A 533 9.12 -12.68 -5.16
CA ALA A 533 10.51 -12.51 -5.58
C ALA A 533 10.63 -11.19 -6.32
N GLU A 534 11.72 -10.45 -6.07
CA GLU A 534 11.93 -9.11 -6.62
C GLU A 534 13.42 -8.89 -6.92
N TYR A 535 13.72 -8.29 -8.05
CA TYR A 535 15.02 -7.79 -8.41
C TYR A 535 14.98 -6.28 -8.56
N ASN A 536 15.90 -5.58 -7.91
CA ASN A 536 16.05 -4.14 -7.91
C ASN A 536 17.46 -3.76 -8.33
N THR A 537 17.59 -2.69 -9.07
CA THR A 537 18.88 -2.12 -9.43
C THR A 537 18.77 -0.62 -9.69
N ALA A 538 19.79 0.13 -9.26
CA ALA A 538 19.94 1.53 -9.61
C ALA A 538 21.38 1.81 -10.02
N ARG A 539 21.53 2.56 -11.09
CA ARG A 539 22.86 3.01 -11.55
C ARG A 539 23.47 3.98 -10.55
N PRO A 540 24.83 4.10 -10.54
CA PRO A 540 25.50 5.16 -9.79
C PRO A 540 24.93 6.54 -10.13
N TYR A 541 24.94 7.44 -9.16
CA TYR A 541 24.44 8.82 -9.22
C TYR A 541 22.92 8.99 -9.41
N THR A 542 22.15 7.90 -9.55
CA THR A 542 20.68 7.97 -9.55
C THR A 542 20.20 8.56 -8.24
N TYR A 543 19.23 9.48 -8.25
CA TYR A 543 18.69 10.22 -7.10
C TYR A 543 19.60 11.31 -6.53
N SER A 544 20.88 11.40 -6.92
CA SER A 544 21.77 12.49 -6.51
C SER A 544 21.67 13.69 -7.46
N HIS A 545 22.07 14.85 -6.99
CA HIS A 545 22.09 16.09 -7.76
C HIS A 545 23.36 16.88 -7.49
N LYS A 546 23.79 17.73 -8.46
CA LYS A 546 24.91 18.67 -8.30
C LYS A 546 24.74 19.57 -7.08
N GLU A 547 23.53 20.06 -6.85
CA GLU A 547 23.16 20.71 -5.61
C GLU A 547 22.59 19.65 -4.68
N PRO A 548 23.33 19.14 -3.69
CA PRO A 548 22.89 17.98 -2.92
C PRO A 548 21.57 18.16 -2.15
N VAL A 549 21.13 19.40 -1.89
CA VAL A 549 19.80 19.69 -1.32
C VAL A 549 18.68 19.18 -2.23
N LEU A 550 18.91 19.19 -3.56
CA LEU A 550 17.93 18.75 -4.57
C LEU A 550 17.93 17.24 -4.80
N ASN A 551 18.66 16.47 -4.00
CA ASN A 551 18.62 15.02 -4.04
C ASN A 551 17.21 14.46 -3.72
N TYR A 552 16.98 13.21 -4.09
CA TYR A 552 15.72 12.50 -3.83
C TYR A 552 15.69 11.88 -2.42
N GLY A 553 15.85 12.72 -1.39
CA GLY A 553 15.95 12.30 0.00
C GLY A 553 15.19 13.20 0.97
N HIS A 554 14.96 12.71 2.19
CA HIS A 554 14.35 13.39 3.32
C HIS A 554 14.98 12.93 4.63
N ASN A 555 15.39 13.87 5.49
CA ASN A 555 16.08 13.55 6.76
C ASN A 555 17.21 12.54 6.56
N ASN A 556 18.12 12.80 5.63
CA ASN A 556 19.27 11.95 5.25
C ASN A 556 18.91 10.50 4.87
N GLN A 557 17.66 10.26 4.47
CA GLN A 557 17.16 8.96 4.02
C GLN A 557 16.61 9.05 2.60
N SER A 558 16.78 7.99 1.81
CA SER A 558 16.23 7.93 0.45
C SER A 558 14.71 7.90 0.47
N MET A 559 14.07 8.69 -0.38
CA MET A 559 12.62 8.64 -0.63
C MET A 559 12.21 7.48 -1.55
N ALA A 560 13.17 6.86 -2.24
CA ALA A 560 12.98 5.70 -3.11
C ALA A 560 13.53 4.42 -2.44
N HIS A 561 14.43 3.72 -3.13
CA HIS A 561 14.99 2.46 -2.62
C HIS A 561 15.87 2.70 -1.37
N LEU A 562 15.79 1.79 -0.39
CA LEU A 562 16.53 1.89 0.88
C LEU A 562 18.04 2.01 0.68
N TRP A 563 18.59 1.32 -0.31
CA TRP A 563 20.02 1.37 -0.63
C TRP A 563 20.44 2.61 -1.44
N GLY A 564 19.51 3.52 -1.80
CA GLY A 564 19.80 4.69 -2.64
C GLY A 564 20.14 4.30 -4.07
N SER A 565 21.41 4.42 -4.47
CA SER A 565 21.92 4.15 -5.82
C SER A 565 23.13 3.21 -5.83
N ASN A 566 23.67 2.90 -7.00
CA ASN A 566 24.88 2.11 -7.21
C ASN A 566 24.78 0.67 -6.64
N PHE A 567 23.66 -0.02 -6.92
CA PHE A 567 23.41 -1.35 -6.37
C PHE A 567 22.63 -2.27 -7.32
N ASN A 568 22.71 -3.57 -7.03
CA ASN A 568 21.72 -4.56 -7.42
C ASN A 568 21.32 -5.42 -6.22
N GLU A 569 20.05 -5.79 -6.14
CA GLU A 569 19.45 -6.48 -5.00
C GLU A 569 18.46 -7.53 -5.50
N LEU A 570 18.45 -8.69 -4.84
CA LEU A 570 17.42 -9.71 -4.93
C LEU A 570 16.70 -9.80 -3.59
N VAL A 571 15.38 -9.82 -3.61
CA VAL A 571 14.52 -10.01 -2.44
C VAL A 571 13.64 -11.22 -2.66
N GLY A 572 13.58 -12.11 -1.67
CA GLY A 572 12.65 -13.21 -1.59
C GLY A 572 11.83 -13.11 -0.30
N ILE A 573 10.50 -13.23 -0.37
CA ILE A 573 9.61 -13.17 0.79
C ILE A 573 8.63 -14.33 0.74
N ALA A 574 8.40 -14.95 1.90
CA ALA A 574 7.34 -15.91 2.14
C ALA A 574 6.55 -15.49 3.38
N ASN A 575 5.24 -15.30 3.23
CA ASN A 575 4.33 -15.04 4.34
C ASN A 575 3.30 -16.17 4.41
N TYR A 576 3.04 -16.67 5.61
CA TYR A 576 1.99 -17.65 5.86
C TYR A 576 1.15 -17.23 7.05
N THR A 577 -0.17 -17.32 6.89
CA THR A 577 -1.11 -16.96 7.97
C THR A 577 -2.15 -18.08 8.15
N LYS A 578 -2.37 -18.53 9.40
CA LYS A 578 -3.41 -19.49 9.75
C LYS A 578 -4.11 -19.07 11.04
N GLY A 579 -5.35 -18.57 10.89
CA GLY A 579 -6.05 -17.96 12.01
C GLY A 579 -5.28 -16.78 12.56
N ARG A 580 -4.91 -16.83 13.84
CA ARG A 580 -4.10 -15.80 14.50
C ARG A 580 -2.58 -16.02 14.44
N TRP A 581 -2.13 -17.18 13.95
CA TRP A 581 -0.69 -17.45 13.75
C TRP A 581 -0.21 -16.90 12.42
N TYR A 582 0.99 -16.35 12.41
CA TYR A 582 1.65 -15.92 11.20
C TYR A 582 3.15 -16.26 11.23
N GLY A 583 3.72 -16.41 10.06
CA GLY A 583 5.16 -16.56 9.86
C GLY A 583 5.57 -15.75 8.63
N THR A 584 6.71 -15.08 8.73
CA THR A 584 7.35 -14.34 7.63
C THR A 584 8.79 -14.76 7.53
N ALA A 585 9.22 -15.13 6.34
CA ALA A 585 10.63 -15.32 6.00
C ALA A 585 10.99 -14.36 4.88
N LYS A 586 12.12 -13.65 5.03
CA LYS A 586 12.63 -12.70 4.06
C LYS A 586 14.12 -12.93 3.84
N VAL A 587 14.55 -12.90 2.60
CA VAL A 587 15.95 -12.95 2.20
C VAL A 587 16.23 -11.76 1.29
N VAL A 588 17.29 -11.03 1.59
CA VAL A 588 17.81 -9.94 0.76
C VAL A 588 19.26 -10.26 0.44
N ALA A 589 19.65 -10.23 -0.81
CA ALA A 589 21.01 -10.48 -1.24
C ALA A 589 21.39 -9.55 -2.40
N GLY A 590 22.56 -8.93 -2.31
CA GLY A 590 22.98 -8.03 -3.39
C GLY A 590 24.37 -7.45 -3.21
N LYS A 591 24.65 -6.50 -4.08
CA LYS A 591 25.90 -5.74 -4.08
C LYS A 591 25.59 -4.27 -4.10
N LYS A 592 26.31 -3.49 -3.29
CA LYS A 592 26.27 -2.03 -3.29
C LYS A 592 27.69 -1.49 -3.38
N GLY A 593 27.90 -0.46 -4.19
CA GLY A 593 29.14 0.32 -4.21
C GLY A 593 29.00 1.49 -3.24
N PHE A 594 29.90 1.57 -2.28
CA PHE A 594 30.03 2.70 -1.35
C PHE A 594 31.20 3.58 -1.76
N ASP A 595 31.20 4.83 -1.30
CA ASP A 595 32.35 5.71 -1.44
C ASP A 595 33.49 5.22 -0.52
N LEU A 596 34.74 5.46 -0.94
CA LEU A 596 35.92 5.03 -0.19
C LEU A 596 36.13 5.95 1.03
N GLU A 597 36.50 5.35 2.16
CA GLU A 597 36.78 6.12 3.36
C GLU A 597 38.02 7.01 3.19
N GLY A 598 37.89 8.29 3.54
CA GLY A 598 38.95 9.28 3.40
C GLY A 598 39.15 9.83 1.98
N ASP A 599 38.35 9.40 1.02
CA ASP A 599 38.29 9.92 -0.34
C ASP A 599 37.10 10.90 -0.48
N THR A 600 37.31 12.04 -1.11
CA THR A 600 36.25 13.00 -1.43
C THR A 600 35.52 12.68 -2.73
N THR A 601 36.02 11.66 -3.45
CA THR A 601 35.47 11.24 -4.73
C THR A 601 34.10 10.58 -4.55
N SER A 602 33.11 11.03 -5.32
CA SER A 602 31.82 10.39 -5.40
C SER A 602 31.85 9.20 -6.35
N TYR A 603 31.53 8.02 -5.84
CA TYR A 603 31.32 6.82 -6.66
C TYR A 603 29.84 6.59 -6.96
N GLY A 604 28.97 7.53 -6.57
CA GLY A 604 27.55 7.53 -6.86
C GLY A 604 26.74 6.53 -6.05
N GLY A 605 27.23 6.14 -4.87
CA GLY A 605 26.52 5.30 -3.90
C GLY A 605 25.75 6.10 -2.85
N ASP A 606 26.23 7.28 -2.53
CA ASP A 606 25.58 8.24 -1.63
C ASP A 606 24.81 9.29 -2.43
N ILE A 607 23.49 9.35 -2.23
CA ILE A 607 22.63 10.32 -2.91
C ILE A 607 22.76 11.73 -2.36
N TYR A 608 23.41 11.91 -1.23
CA TYR A 608 23.65 13.21 -0.58
C TYR A 608 25.00 13.85 -0.96
N GLN A 609 25.79 13.18 -1.80
CA GLN A 609 27.05 13.71 -2.34
C GLN A 609 26.85 14.33 -3.71
N ASP A 610 27.60 15.40 -3.99
CA ASP A 610 27.63 16.04 -5.30
C ASP A 610 28.16 15.04 -6.36
N TYR A 611 27.44 14.88 -7.45
CA TYR A 611 27.87 13.99 -8.52
C TYR A 611 29.01 14.59 -9.36
N ASP A 612 29.32 15.89 -9.25
CA ASP A 612 30.46 16.52 -9.91
C ASP A 612 31.80 16.16 -9.23
N ASP A 613 31.76 15.61 -8.01
CA ASP A 613 32.96 15.06 -7.33
C ASP A 613 33.41 13.71 -7.93
N ARG A 614 32.82 13.25 -9.03
CA ARG A 614 33.21 12.03 -9.75
C ARG A 614 34.56 12.20 -10.46
N THR A 615 35.30 11.08 -10.63
CA THR A 615 36.57 11.09 -11.37
C THR A 615 36.38 11.02 -12.87
N ASP A 616 35.40 10.31 -13.37
CA ASP A 616 35.23 9.95 -14.77
C ASP A 616 33.80 10.13 -15.29
N ASP A 617 33.68 10.59 -16.52
CA ASP A 617 32.40 10.70 -17.21
C ASP A 617 31.94 9.37 -17.84
N PHE A 618 32.86 8.43 -18.07
CA PHE A 618 32.62 7.19 -18.77
C PHE A 618 33.12 5.98 -17.97
N GLY A 619 32.70 4.77 -18.36
CA GLY A 619 33.11 3.55 -17.69
C GLY A 619 32.38 3.30 -16.36
N VAL A 620 31.39 4.13 -16.05
CA VAL A 620 30.58 4.00 -14.81
C VAL A 620 29.77 2.70 -14.83
N LYS A 621 29.92 1.92 -13.76
CA LYS A 621 29.28 0.62 -13.60
C LYS A 621 28.71 0.46 -12.20
N ILE A 622 27.68 -0.39 -12.06
CA ILE A 622 27.07 -0.70 -10.78
C ILE A 622 28.06 -1.46 -9.90
N GLY A 623 28.15 -1.06 -8.64
CA GLY A 623 29.07 -1.61 -7.66
C GLY A 623 30.42 -0.91 -7.59
N GLN A 624 30.66 0.19 -8.36
CA GLN A 624 31.92 0.94 -8.31
C GLN A 624 32.16 1.56 -6.93
N GLY A 625 33.42 1.91 -6.63
CA GLY A 625 33.87 2.32 -5.30
C GLY A 625 34.17 1.10 -4.43
N ASN A 626 33.79 1.12 -3.16
CA ASN A 626 33.95 -0.03 -2.28
C ASN A 626 32.79 -1.01 -2.49
N THR A 627 32.98 -1.97 -3.40
CA THR A 627 31.97 -3.01 -3.67
C THR A 627 31.72 -3.82 -2.42
N THR A 628 30.50 -3.82 -1.93
CA THR A 628 30.12 -4.56 -0.73
C THR A 628 29.03 -5.57 -1.05
N ASN A 629 29.28 -6.85 -0.74
CA ASN A 629 28.26 -7.88 -0.81
C ASN A 629 27.46 -7.88 0.50
N ILE A 630 26.14 -7.82 0.38
CA ILE A 630 25.21 -7.76 1.51
C ILE A 630 24.26 -8.95 1.40
N PHE A 631 24.09 -9.67 2.50
CA PHE A 631 23.10 -10.72 2.65
C PHE A 631 22.35 -10.53 3.97
N VAL A 632 21.01 -10.52 3.92
CA VAL A 632 20.15 -10.49 5.12
C VAL A 632 19.11 -11.59 5.01
N GLY A 633 19.04 -12.44 6.02
CA GLY A 633 17.97 -13.40 6.23
C GLY A 633 17.19 -13.04 7.48
N ASP A 634 15.88 -12.91 7.36
CA ASP A 634 14.98 -12.57 8.47
C ASP A 634 13.85 -13.59 8.55
N LEU A 635 13.64 -14.13 9.74
CA LEU A 635 12.55 -15.07 10.05
C LEU A 635 11.81 -14.58 11.26
N GLN A 636 10.52 -14.35 11.14
CA GLN A 636 9.64 -13.97 12.24
C GLN A 636 8.44 -14.92 12.31
N VAL A 637 8.10 -15.35 13.52
CA VAL A 637 6.89 -16.11 13.82
C VAL A 637 6.14 -15.39 14.93
N GLY A 638 4.83 -15.30 14.82
CA GLY A 638 4.06 -14.60 15.83
C GLY A 638 2.60 -15.00 15.90
N TYR A 639 1.95 -14.37 16.83
CA TYR A 639 0.54 -14.60 17.15
C TYR A 639 -0.21 -13.27 17.31
N LEU A 640 -1.28 -13.09 16.54
CA LEU A 640 -2.16 -11.93 16.63
C LEU A 640 -2.99 -12.03 17.91
N LEU A 641 -2.65 -11.23 18.89
CA LEU A 641 -3.35 -11.17 20.18
C LEU A 641 -4.70 -10.49 20.04
N ASN A 642 -4.73 -9.31 19.40
CA ASN A 642 -5.93 -8.52 19.20
C ASN A 642 -6.08 -8.08 17.73
N PRO A 643 -7.08 -8.56 17.00
CA PRO A 643 -7.30 -8.18 15.62
C PRO A 643 -7.80 -6.74 15.45
N ALA A 644 -8.42 -6.12 16.45
CA ALA A 644 -8.88 -4.73 16.37
C ALA A 644 -7.73 -3.72 16.40
N THR A 645 -6.73 -3.98 17.22
CA THR A 645 -5.59 -3.07 17.40
C THR A 645 -4.32 -3.55 16.69
N ASN A 646 -4.40 -4.67 15.97
CA ASN A 646 -3.26 -5.35 15.34
C ASN A 646 -2.11 -5.65 16.32
N LEU A 647 -2.47 -5.96 17.59
CA LEU A 647 -1.50 -6.29 18.63
C LEU A 647 -0.97 -7.73 18.43
N LYS A 648 0.33 -7.88 18.29
CA LYS A 648 1.01 -9.15 17.99
C LYS A 648 2.07 -9.47 19.05
N LEU A 649 2.16 -10.74 19.42
CA LEU A 649 3.33 -11.32 20.08
C LEU A 649 4.18 -11.97 19.01
N PHE A 650 5.49 -11.76 19.01
CA PHE A 650 6.38 -12.33 18.02
C PHE A 650 7.73 -12.72 18.57
N GLY A 651 8.41 -13.63 17.89
CA GLY A 651 9.82 -13.93 18.02
C GLY A 651 10.46 -13.97 16.64
N GLY A 652 11.70 -13.50 16.56
CA GLY A 652 12.40 -13.38 15.29
C GLY A 652 13.89 -13.65 15.41
N VAL A 653 14.48 -14.00 14.26
CA VAL A 653 15.92 -14.08 14.07
C VAL A 653 16.28 -13.38 12.77
N THR A 654 17.27 -12.49 12.86
CA THR A 654 17.87 -11.83 11.71
C THR A 654 19.33 -12.23 11.61
N TYR A 655 19.74 -12.71 10.46
CA TYR A 655 21.15 -12.95 10.12
C TYR A 655 21.58 -11.96 9.05
N ARG A 656 22.68 -11.24 9.26
CA ARG A 656 23.25 -10.29 8.29
C ARG A 656 24.72 -10.60 8.08
N ASN A 657 25.12 -10.71 6.82
CA ASN A 657 26.51 -10.72 6.37
C ASN A 657 26.79 -9.44 5.57
N PHE A 658 27.80 -8.71 5.95
CA PHE A 658 28.30 -7.52 5.27
C PHE A 658 29.77 -7.73 4.95
N ASN A 659 30.10 -7.75 3.65
CA ASN A 659 31.41 -8.16 3.17
C ASN A 659 31.96 -7.18 2.12
N PRO A 660 32.60 -6.07 2.56
CA PRO A 660 33.24 -5.09 1.69
C PRO A 660 34.53 -5.65 1.07
N GLU A 661 34.84 -5.20 -0.16
CA GLU A 661 36.08 -5.53 -0.84
C GLU A 661 37.27 -4.79 -0.20
N SER A 662 37.09 -3.52 0.13
CA SER A 662 38.09 -2.68 0.82
C SER A 662 37.75 -2.53 2.29
N LEU A 663 38.62 -3.02 3.15
CA LEU A 663 38.42 -2.92 4.61
C LEU A 663 38.94 -1.59 5.14
N SER A 664 38.23 -0.99 6.07
CA SER A 664 38.59 0.24 6.76
C SER A 664 37.83 0.35 8.08
N THR A 665 38.04 1.41 8.84
CA THR A 665 37.33 1.62 10.12
C THR A 665 35.82 1.74 9.95
N LYS A 666 35.39 2.30 8.82
CA LYS A 666 33.96 2.44 8.43
C LYS A 666 33.41 1.16 7.77
N PHE A 667 34.26 0.36 7.12
CA PHE A 667 33.88 -0.80 6.34
C PHE A 667 34.56 -2.06 6.84
N GLU A 668 34.00 -2.65 7.88
CA GLU A 668 34.45 -3.91 8.44
C GLU A 668 33.61 -5.08 7.92
N LYS A 669 34.24 -6.23 7.76
CA LYS A 669 33.51 -7.47 7.48
C LYS A 669 32.77 -7.93 8.74
N THR A 670 31.45 -7.98 8.69
CA THR A 670 30.61 -8.35 9.82
C THR A 670 29.65 -9.49 9.51
N ASN A 671 29.45 -10.36 10.52
CA ASN A 671 28.40 -11.36 10.53
C ASN A 671 27.60 -11.17 11.81
N VAL A 672 26.36 -10.73 11.68
CA VAL A 672 25.49 -10.46 12.82
C VAL A 672 24.34 -11.45 12.82
N THR A 673 24.12 -12.08 13.98
CA THR A 673 22.91 -12.86 14.28
C THR A 673 22.18 -12.17 15.41
N TRP A 674 20.98 -11.70 15.16
CA TRP A 674 20.15 -10.99 16.14
C TRP A 674 18.88 -11.77 16.43
N LEU A 675 18.69 -12.12 17.69
CA LEU A 675 17.48 -12.77 18.21
C LEU A 675 16.65 -11.73 18.96
N ASN A 676 15.36 -11.71 18.72
CA ASN A 676 14.42 -10.83 19.42
C ASN A 676 13.08 -11.50 19.69
N ILE A 677 12.44 -11.04 20.75
CA ILE A 677 11.06 -11.37 21.11
C ILE A 677 10.35 -10.09 21.54
N GLY A 678 9.08 -9.96 21.22
CA GLY A 678 8.38 -8.73 21.59
C GLY A 678 6.86 -8.81 21.45
N LEU A 679 6.25 -7.74 21.96
CA LEU A 679 4.84 -7.41 21.83
C LEU A 679 4.74 -6.10 21.06
N ARG A 680 4.03 -6.10 19.92
CA ARG A 680 3.94 -4.94 19.03
C ARG A 680 2.51 -4.68 18.55
N THR A 681 2.07 -3.41 18.60
CA THR A 681 0.99 -2.90 17.77
C THR A 681 1.57 -2.68 16.37
N ASP A 682 1.22 -3.54 15.41
CA ASP A 682 1.90 -3.62 14.13
C ASP A 682 1.28 -2.62 13.13
N LEU A 683 1.71 -1.37 13.23
CA LEU A 683 1.22 -0.25 12.40
C LEU A 683 2.18 0.12 11.26
N PHE A 684 3.43 -0.38 11.27
CA PHE A 684 4.49 -0.02 10.34
C PHE A 684 5.57 -1.10 10.25
N ASP A 685 6.28 -1.14 9.13
CA ASP A 685 7.44 -2.01 8.97
C ASP A 685 8.71 -1.43 9.61
N TRP A 686 9.54 -2.31 10.13
CA TRP A 686 10.93 -2.03 10.42
C TRP A 686 11.81 -2.50 9.26
N ASN A 687 12.51 -1.55 8.61
CA ASN A 687 13.39 -1.82 7.48
C ASN A 687 14.84 -1.86 7.96
N PHE A 688 15.29 -3.01 8.46
CA PHE A 688 16.65 -3.25 8.93
C PHE A 688 17.46 -4.16 7.99
N ASP A 689 17.07 -4.22 6.74
CA ASP A 689 17.61 -5.07 5.69
C ASP A 689 18.51 -4.29 4.71
N PHE A 690 19.46 -3.52 5.28
CA PHE A 690 20.47 -2.72 4.57
C PHE A 690 21.91 -3.21 4.83
#